data_3f31b5ea5d1fa525a4abf0b44992d754
#
_entry.id   3f31b5ea5d1fa525a4abf0b44992d754
#
_cell.length_a   1.000
_cell.length_b   1.000
_cell.length_c   1.000
_cell.angle_alpha   90.00
_cell.angle_beta   90.00
_cell.angle_gamma   90.00
#
_symmetry.space_group_name_H-M   'P 1'
#
loop_
_entity.id
_entity.type
_entity.pdbx_description
1 polymer ?
#
loop_
_entity_poly.entity_id
_entity_poly.type
_entity_poly.pdbx_seq_one_letter_code
_entity_poly.pdbx_strand_id
1 'polypeptide(L)'
;MEQDPPSGNRLAACTSPYLLQHAANPVDWWPWCDEALAEARRLDRPLFVSIGYSTCYWCHVMERESFEDPTIGQALRDGFIAIKVDREEHPSVDEWLMTACQVMTELTDGRASGGWPLNGFIDPHSMRAFHVGTYYPPRDAHGRPSFRRVLASLGIAWAQRRDEVIVQANRIGGIVEDVLTRIVPSVEVPASLPSQVAHALLRFEDTTNGGFGGAPKFPQPCYLRLVREAARETPSLQPTVTRALDGMVCGGILDQVGGGFHRYCVDATWTVPHFEKMLYDNGQLLELLAVESVRAPDERWSAAMRRTAAWIEREMTADGGACIAALDAEVDGREGLNYLWTPEQALDALAPLDAAARQEAIESLGLDRPNFRDPHHADAPPTVVPTRRPWRSSAAIDGACDRLLAVRDARPGPRRDTKVILEWNGLLVEGLAAAGLALGDDRLVKRAAGIAEAIWGGHQRDGAWHRTRTGTVLGPPATLADVACLGLGLETLWRATGDEQWLARAVTLEHHARTCWSEEGRWWASLGGDGLPVRIRSHHDGAVPSGLSAIIDLQVRLALATRDRPGGRDALEALARTIQAESGTIMANPVGLTWAVAALARAMREGLLLGSMGSRATERPMSGASRRIVCTATGCSVEWA
;
A
#
# COMPACT_ATOMS: atom_id res chain seq x y z
N MET A 1 14.97 28.71 -35.43
CA MET A 1 15.46 27.33 -35.31
C MET A 1 14.41 26.61 -34.48
N GLU A 2 13.46 25.96 -35.15
CA GLU A 2 12.54 25.02 -34.50
C GLU A 2 13.40 23.87 -33.98
N GLN A 3 13.37 23.67 -32.67
CA GLN A 3 13.95 22.46 -32.08
C GLN A 3 13.08 21.30 -32.55
N ASP A 4 13.70 20.30 -33.17
CA ASP A 4 13.04 19.01 -33.41
C ASP A 4 12.41 18.54 -32.10
N PRO A 5 11.14 18.08 -32.11
CA PRO A 5 10.52 17.56 -30.90
C PRO A 5 11.38 16.42 -30.37
N PRO A 6 11.55 16.31 -29.03
CA PRO A 6 12.31 15.21 -28.45
C PRO A 6 11.76 13.88 -28.98
N SER A 7 12.65 12.94 -29.27
CA SER A 7 12.32 11.61 -29.80
C SER A 7 11.50 10.81 -28.77
N GLY A 8 10.19 11.06 -28.69
CA GLY A 8 9.27 10.45 -27.75
C GLY A 8 7.97 11.26 -27.63
N ASN A 9 6.98 10.67 -26.94
CA ASN A 9 5.74 11.37 -26.60
C ASN A 9 5.95 12.31 -25.37
N ARG A 10 4.89 12.99 -24.89
CA ARG A 10 4.96 13.96 -23.79
C ARG A 10 5.44 13.40 -22.46
N LEU A 11 5.36 12.06 -22.28
CA LEU A 11 5.85 11.40 -21.05
C LEU A 11 7.38 11.48 -20.90
N ALA A 12 8.12 11.74 -21.96
CA ALA A 12 9.57 11.95 -21.91
C ALA A 12 10.00 13.13 -21.02
N ALA A 13 9.10 14.07 -20.74
CA ALA A 13 9.33 15.20 -19.84
C ALA A 13 8.90 14.92 -18.38
N CYS A 14 8.33 13.76 -18.09
CA CYS A 14 7.88 13.38 -16.74
C CYS A 14 9.04 12.88 -15.89
N THR A 15 8.83 12.78 -14.59
CA THR A 15 9.80 12.25 -13.62
C THR A 15 9.42 10.88 -13.06
N SER A 16 8.15 10.49 -13.18
CA SER A 16 7.69 9.16 -12.77
C SER A 16 8.40 8.08 -13.58
N PRO A 17 9.09 7.10 -12.96
CA PRO A 17 9.69 5.97 -13.65
C PRO A 17 8.66 5.19 -14.50
N TYR A 18 7.43 5.07 -14.02
CA TYR A 18 6.34 4.43 -14.76
C TYR A 18 5.98 5.18 -16.05
N LEU A 19 5.84 6.48 -15.99
CA LEU A 19 5.52 7.27 -17.17
C LEU A 19 6.66 7.25 -18.19
N LEU A 20 7.91 7.33 -17.71
CA LEU A 20 9.10 7.25 -18.55
C LEU A 20 9.24 5.91 -19.29
N GLN A 21 8.79 4.79 -18.72
CA GLN A 21 8.73 3.49 -19.41
C GLN A 21 7.93 3.57 -20.69
N HIS A 22 6.85 4.38 -20.71
CA HIS A 22 5.96 4.55 -21.86
C HIS A 22 6.34 5.71 -22.80
N ALA A 23 7.43 6.41 -22.54
CA ALA A 23 7.83 7.59 -23.32
C ALA A 23 8.17 7.28 -24.80
N ALA A 24 8.63 6.05 -25.08
CA ALA A 24 8.96 5.60 -26.44
C ALA A 24 7.80 4.93 -27.18
N ASN A 25 6.65 4.74 -26.55
CA ASN A 25 5.50 4.10 -27.20
C ASN A 25 5.00 4.94 -28.40
N PRO A 26 4.50 4.31 -29.48
CA PRO A 26 3.88 5.01 -30.60
C PRO A 26 2.55 5.68 -30.27
N VAL A 27 2.01 5.48 -29.08
CA VAL A 27 0.83 6.18 -28.56
C VAL A 27 1.21 7.62 -28.18
N ASP A 28 0.39 8.60 -28.56
CA ASP A 28 0.58 10.02 -28.20
C ASP A 28 0.08 10.26 -26.76
N TRP A 29 0.82 9.72 -25.80
CA TRP A 29 0.48 9.80 -24.40
C TRP A 29 0.61 11.21 -23.83
N TRP A 30 -0.39 11.60 -23.02
CA TRP A 30 -0.35 12.71 -22.10
C TRP A 30 -0.17 12.20 -20.67
N PRO A 31 0.52 12.93 -19.79
CA PRO A 31 0.36 12.73 -18.35
C PRO A 31 -1.02 13.24 -17.91
N TRP A 32 -1.45 12.90 -16.70
CA TRP A 32 -2.66 13.49 -16.11
C TRP A 32 -2.40 14.98 -15.80
N CYS A 33 -3.00 15.86 -16.56
CA CYS A 33 -2.85 17.32 -16.43
C CYS A 33 -4.04 18.06 -17.04
N ASP A 34 -4.21 19.32 -16.63
CA ASP A 34 -5.31 20.16 -17.09
C ASP A 34 -5.30 20.40 -18.61
N GLU A 35 -4.12 20.47 -19.22
CA GLU A 35 -3.94 20.64 -20.66
C GLU A 35 -4.51 19.45 -21.44
N ALA A 36 -4.30 18.21 -20.96
CA ALA A 36 -4.87 17.01 -21.58
C ALA A 36 -6.41 17.01 -21.52
N LEU A 37 -6.95 17.38 -20.36
CA LEU A 37 -8.40 17.48 -20.15
C LEU A 37 -9.02 18.60 -21.01
N ALA A 38 -8.33 19.75 -21.12
CA ALA A 38 -8.76 20.85 -21.97
C ALA A 38 -8.72 20.48 -23.45
N GLU A 39 -7.68 19.78 -23.91
CA GLU A 39 -7.53 19.32 -25.29
C GLU A 39 -8.64 18.31 -25.68
N ALA A 40 -9.00 17.39 -24.79
CA ALA A 40 -10.10 16.46 -25.00
C ALA A 40 -11.44 17.19 -25.18
N ARG A 41 -11.71 18.20 -24.35
CA ARG A 41 -12.91 19.06 -24.48
C ARG A 41 -12.90 19.86 -25.78
N ARG A 42 -11.75 20.44 -26.14
CA ARG A 42 -11.59 21.26 -27.36
C ARG A 42 -11.83 20.45 -28.63
N LEU A 43 -11.36 19.20 -28.66
CA LEU A 43 -11.51 18.30 -29.83
C LEU A 43 -12.81 17.50 -29.78
N ASP A 44 -13.54 17.57 -28.68
CA ASP A 44 -14.73 16.75 -28.41
C ASP A 44 -14.47 15.24 -28.56
N ARG A 45 -13.29 14.80 -28.05
CA ARG A 45 -12.84 13.41 -28.09
C ARG A 45 -12.88 12.79 -26.70
N PRO A 46 -13.33 11.52 -26.57
CA PRO A 46 -13.29 10.84 -25.28
C PRO A 46 -11.87 10.66 -24.80
N LEU A 47 -11.68 10.69 -23.49
CA LEU A 47 -10.42 10.32 -22.87
C LEU A 47 -10.28 8.80 -22.87
N PHE A 48 -9.08 8.31 -23.20
CA PHE A 48 -8.62 6.97 -22.85
C PHE A 48 -7.60 7.11 -21.74
N VAL A 49 -7.94 6.68 -20.53
CA VAL A 49 -7.07 6.76 -19.35
C VAL A 49 -6.57 5.38 -18.99
N SER A 50 -5.25 5.18 -19.02
CA SER A 50 -4.60 3.93 -18.62
C SER A 50 -3.77 4.14 -17.36
N ILE A 51 -4.14 3.45 -16.28
CA ILE A 51 -3.54 3.54 -14.95
C ILE A 51 -2.74 2.29 -14.62
N GLY A 52 -1.59 2.47 -14.01
CA GLY A 52 -0.73 1.39 -13.52
C GLY A 52 0.35 1.94 -12.60
N TYR A 53 1.42 1.17 -12.43
CA TYR A 53 2.59 1.54 -11.63
C TYR A 53 3.83 0.83 -12.16
N SER A 54 5.02 1.30 -11.77
CA SER A 54 6.30 0.94 -12.39
C SER A 54 6.62 -0.55 -12.36
N THR A 55 6.24 -1.26 -11.31
CA THR A 55 6.53 -2.68 -11.09
C THR A 55 5.36 -3.61 -11.42
N CYS A 56 4.33 -3.09 -12.12
CA CYS A 56 3.11 -3.83 -12.46
C CYS A 56 3.34 -4.80 -13.62
N TYR A 57 3.44 -6.09 -13.35
CA TYR A 57 3.68 -7.13 -14.35
C TYR A 57 2.70 -7.09 -15.53
N TRP A 58 1.38 -7.07 -15.27
CA TRP A 58 0.37 -7.03 -16.34
C TRP A 58 0.34 -5.70 -17.09
N CYS A 59 0.86 -4.62 -16.50
CA CYS A 59 1.05 -3.36 -17.21
C CYS A 59 2.16 -3.49 -18.26
N HIS A 60 3.28 -4.16 -17.92
CA HIS A 60 4.35 -4.48 -18.87
C HIS A 60 3.88 -5.42 -20.00
N VAL A 61 3.04 -6.42 -19.65
CA VAL A 61 2.44 -7.30 -20.67
C VAL A 61 1.61 -6.50 -21.67
N MET A 62 0.69 -5.62 -21.17
CA MET A 62 -0.14 -4.80 -22.03
C MET A 62 0.65 -3.77 -22.84
N GLU A 63 1.77 -3.28 -22.31
CA GLU A 63 2.70 -2.41 -23.04
C GLU A 63 3.26 -3.12 -24.25
N ARG A 64 3.91 -4.26 -24.06
CA ARG A 64 4.53 -5.06 -25.13
C ARG A 64 3.51 -5.52 -26.17
N GLU A 65 2.32 -5.93 -25.75
CA GLU A 65 1.32 -6.52 -26.62
C GLU A 65 0.41 -5.51 -27.33
N SER A 66 0.26 -4.30 -26.77
CA SER A 66 -0.71 -3.31 -27.29
C SER A 66 -0.12 -1.91 -27.46
N PHE A 67 0.57 -1.35 -26.45
CA PHE A 67 0.99 0.05 -26.52
C PHE A 67 2.23 0.27 -27.40
N GLU A 68 3.00 -0.76 -27.69
CA GLU A 68 4.11 -0.76 -28.66
C GLU A 68 3.63 -0.98 -30.12
N ASP A 69 2.36 -1.36 -30.33
CA ASP A 69 1.81 -1.54 -31.69
C ASP A 69 1.46 -0.17 -32.33
N PRO A 70 2.12 0.22 -33.46
CA PRO A 70 1.82 1.47 -34.16
C PRO A 70 0.36 1.60 -34.60
N THR A 71 -0.32 0.47 -34.86
CA THR A 71 -1.73 0.48 -35.29
C THR A 71 -2.68 0.85 -34.15
N ILE A 72 -2.35 0.45 -32.92
CA ILE A 72 -3.04 0.88 -31.70
C ILE A 72 -2.75 2.36 -31.43
N GLY A 73 -1.48 2.79 -31.57
CA GLY A 73 -1.11 4.19 -31.47
C GLY A 73 -1.88 5.07 -32.44
N GLN A 74 -2.07 4.65 -33.69
CA GLN A 74 -2.87 5.38 -34.66
C GLN A 74 -4.35 5.42 -34.28
N ALA A 75 -4.94 4.28 -33.87
CA ALA A 75 -6.35 4.22 -33.48
C ALA A 75 -6.66 5.13 -32.29
N LEU A 76 -5.74 5.20 -31.32
CA LEU A 76 -5.86 6.12 -30.18
C LEU A 76 -5.77 7.59 -30.62
N ARG A 77 -4.79 7.96 -31.46
CA ARG A 77 -4.65 9.33 -31.99
C ARG A 77 -5.89 9.79 -32.75
N ASP A 78 -6.51 8.90 -33.51
CA ASP A 78 -7.66 9.26 -34.36
C ASP A 78 -8.95 9.45 -33.55
N GLY A 79 -9.14 8.67 -32.48
CA GLY A 79 -10.43 8.60 -31.78
C GLY A 79 -10.43 9.13 -30.34
N PHE A 80 -9.27 9.29 -29.70
CA PHE A 80 -9.19 9.53 -28.27
C PHE A 80 -8.10 10.55 -27.92
N ILE A 81 -8.15 11.09 -26.70
CA ILE A 81 -7.01 11.68 -26.01
C ILE A 81 -6.52 10.64 -25.00
N ALA A 82 -5.32 10.13 -25.25
CA ALA A 82 -4.72 9.06 -24.44
C ALA A 82 -3.93 9.64 -23.27
N ILE A 83 -4.32 9.29 -22.03
CA ILE A 83 -3.67 9.73 -20.80
C ILE A 83 -3.08 8.51 -20.09
N LYS A 84 -1.81 8.60 -19.68
CA LYS A 84 -1.15 7.61 -18.84
C LYS A 84 -1.04 8.14 -17.41
N VAL A 85 -1.44 7.32 -16.43
CA VAL A 85 -1.49 7.73 -15.02
C VAL A 85 -0.66 6.77 -14.17
N ASP A 86 0.26 7.31 -13.42
CA ASP A 86 0.91 6.60 -12.32
C ASP A 86 0.01 6.66 -11.08
N ARG A 87 -0.55 5.50 -10.66
CA ARG A 87 -1.43 5.41 -9.49
C ARG A 87 -0.76 5.82 -8.19
N GLU A 88 0.56 5.70 -8.14
CA GLU A 88 1.33 6.05 -6.95
C GLU A 88 1.52 7.57 -6.82
N GLU A 89 1.50 8.30 -7.94
CA GLU A 89 1.46 9.76 -7.95
C GLU A 89 0.03 10.30 -7.80
N HIS A 90 -0.96 9.65 -8.45
CA HIS A 90 -2.36 10.09 -8.49
C HIS A 90 -3.33 9.06 -7.90
N PRO A 91 -3.25 8.73 -6.59
CA PRO A 91 -4.10 7.71 -5.98
C PRO A 91 -5.59 8.04 -6.03
N SER A 92 -5.97 9.32 -6.04
CA SER A 92 -7.37 9.74 -6.17
C SER A 92 -7.94 9.40 -7.55
N VAL A 93 -7.13 9.57 -8.62
CA VAL A 93 -7.54 9.21 -9.99
C VAL A 93 -7.69 7.69 -10.12
N ASP A 94 -6.77 6.94 -9.51
CA ASP A 94 -6.85 5.47 -9.44
C ASP A 94 -8.10 5.01 -8.72
N GLU A 95 -8.38 5.53 -7.53
CA GLU A 95 -9.54 5.17 -6.74
C GLU A 95 -10.86 5.50 -7.43
N TRP A 96 -10.95 6.68 -8.05
CA TRP A 96 -12.13 7.09 -8.82
C TRP A 96 -12.42 6.13 -9.97
N LEU A 97 -11.40 5.79 -10.79
CA LEU A 97 -11.58 4.91 -11.92
C LEU A 97 -11.74 3.43 -11.51
N MET A 98 -11.08 3.01 -10.43
CA MET A 98 -11.26 1.68 -9.83
C MET A 98 -12.69 1.50 -9.31
N THR A 99 -13.26 2.51 -8.65
CA THR A 99 -14.66 2.49 -8.21
C THR A 99 -15.59 2.39 -9.42
N ALA A 100 -15.32 3.11 -10.51
CA ALA A 100 -16.10 2.99 -11.74
C ALA A 100 -16.01 1.58 -12.35
N CYS A 101 -14.84 0.94 -12.31
CA CYS A 101 -14.64 -0.44 -12.73
C CYS A 101 -15.45 -1.43 -11.87
N GLN A 102 -15.41 -1.28 -10.57
CA GLN A 102 -16.14 -2.12 -9.63
C GLN A 102 -17.65 -1.97 -9.79
N VAL A 103 -18.16 -0.74 -9.92
CA VAL A 103 -19.57 -0.46 -10.18
C VAL A 103 -20.00 -1.10 -11.49
N MET A 104 -19.22 -0.95 -12.55
CA MET A 104 -19.57 -1.50 -13.86
C MET A 104 -19.59 -3.04 -13.84
N THR A 105 -18.57 -3.68 -13.25
CA THR A 105 -18.51 -5.15 -13.16
C THR A 105 -19.59 -5.72 -12.25
N GLU A 106 -19.96 -5.03 -11.17
CA GLU A 106 -21.10 -5.41 -10.34
C GLU A 106 -22.41 -5.38 -11.12
N LEU A 107 -22.61 -4.33 -11.95
CA LEU A 107 -23.81 -4.19 -12.77
C LEU A 107 -23.89 -5.19 -13.94
N THR A 108 -22.75 -5.65 -14.48
CA THR A 108 -22.70 -6.58 -15.62
C THR A 108 -22.56 -8.03 -15.21
N ASP A 109 -21.73 -8.31 -14.24
CA ASP A 109 -21.29 -9.68 -13.86
C ASP A 109 -21.82 -10.10 -12.48
N GLY A 110 -22.52 -9.18 -11.77
CA GLY A 110 -23.03 -9.41 -10.41
C GLY A 110 -21.94 -9.53 -9.34
N ARG A 111 -20.71 -9.12 -9.67
CA ARG A 111 -19.58 -9.14 -8.76
C ARG A 111 -18.61 -8.00 -9.05
N ALA A 112 -18.35 -7.17 -8.06
CA ALA A 112 -17.34 -6.13 -8.16
C ALA A 112 -15.95 -6.74 -8.37
N SER A 113 -15.23 -6.25 -9.39
CA SER A 113 -13.85 -6.65 -9.67
C SER A 113 -13.06 -5.47 -10.24
N GLY A 114 -11.73 -5.55 -10.12
CA GLY A 114 -10.82 -4.54 -10.64
C GLY A 114 -9.37 -5.03 -10.54
N GLY A 115 -8.44 -4.22 -11.01
CA GLY A 115 -7.00 -4.52 -11.00
C GLY A 115 -6.25 -3.67 -12.02
N TRP A 116 -4.95 -3.81 -12.06
CA TRP A 116 -4.06 -3.10 -12.98
C TRP A 116 -3.50 -4.05 -14.05
N PRO A 117 -3.30 -3.53 -15.31
CA PRO A 117 -3.60 -2.16 -15.74
C PRO A 117 -5.09 -1.87 -15.67
N LEU A 118 -5.45 -0.64 -15.33
CA LEU A 118 -6.83 -0.16 -15.29
C LEU A 118 -7.04 0.81 -16.45
N ASN A 119 -8.02 0.54 -17.33
CA ASN A 119 -8.24 1.29 -18.56
C ASN A 119 -9.67 1.82 -18.61
N GLY A 120 -9.82 3.14 -18.64
CA GLY A 120 -11.11 3.81 -18.66
C GLY A 120 -11.33 4.66 -19.88
N PHE A 121 -12.59 4.72 -20.34
CA PHE A 121 -13.07 5.59 -21.40
C PHE A 121 -14.08 6.56 -20.83
N ILE A 122 -13.77 7.86 -20.95
CA ILE A 122 -14.39 8.92 -20.13
C ILE A 122 -14.91 10.01 -21.04
N ASP A 123 -16.12 10.50 -20.77
CA ASP A 123 -16.66 11.70 -21.39
C ASP A 123 -15.90 12.94 -20.89
N PRO A 124 -15.25 13.70 -21.78
CA PRO A 124 -14.39 14.83 -21.38
C PRO A 124 -15.16 16.00 -20.76
N HIS A 125 -16.48 16.10 -20.99
CA HIS A 125 -17.29 17.18 -20.51
C HIS A 125 -17.84 16.92 -19.09
N SER A 126 -18.36 15.73 -18.86
CA SER A 126 -18.87 15.33 -17.54
C SER A 126 -17.82 14.70 -16.63
N MET A 127 -16.67 14.29 -17.18
CA MET A 127 -15.65 13.50 -16.50
C MET A 127 -16.20 12.19 -15.92
N ARG A 128 -17.19 11.57 -16.59
CA ARG A 128 -17.80 10.30 -16.19
C ARG A 128 -17.37 9.18 -17.12
N ALA A 129 -16.97 8.05 -16.53
CA ALA A 129 -16.59 6.87 -17.29
C ALA A 129 -17.83 6.19 -17.91
N PHE A 130 -17.78 5.88 -19.20
CA PHE A 130 -18.81 5.09 -19.88
C PHE A 130 -18.39 3.66 -20.17
N HIS A 131 -17.09 3.36 -20.09
CA HIS A 131 -16.55 2.01 -20.12
C HIS A 131 -15.24 1.94 -19.33
N VAL A 132 -15.06 0.86 -18.55
CA VAL A 132 -13.83 0.59 -17.81
C VAL A 132 -13.51 -0.90 -17.93
N GLY A 133 -12.25 -1.24 -17.98
CA GLY A 133 -11.77 -2.61 -17.94
C GLY A 133 -10.32 -2.67 -17.48
N THR A 134 -9.84 -3.88 -17.32
CA THR A 134 -8.45 -4.12 -16.91
C THR A 134 -7.59 -4.43 -18.14
N TYR A 135 -6.86 -5.52 -18.15
CA TYR A 135 -6.07 -5.96 -19.28
C TYR A 135 -6.94 -6.35 -20.50
N TYR A 136 -6.55 -5.88 -21.69
CA TYR A 136 -7.10 -6.28 -22.97
C TYR A 136 -6.03 -7.00 -23.82
N PRO A 137 -6.31 -8.22 -24.33
CA PRO A 137 -5.36 -8.97 -25.15
C PRO A 137 -5.19 -8.34 -26.55
N PRO A 138 -4.10 -8.64 -27.28
CA PRO A 138 -3.87 -8.15 -28.64
C PRO A 138 -4.82 -8.79 -29.68
N ARG A 139 -5.37 -9.97 -29.36
CA ARG A 139 -6.37 -10.71 -30.15
C ARG A 139 -7.48 -11.20 -29.25
N ASP A 140 -8.67 -11.45 -29.82
CA ASP A 140 -9.79 -12.02 -29.03
C ASP A 140 -9.33 -13.34 -28.40
N ALA A 141 -9.28 -13.42 -27.08
CA ALA A 141 -8.79 -14.56 -26.33
C ALA A 141 -9.46 -14.68 -24.96
N HIS A 142 -9.62 -15.91 -24.47
CA HIS A 142 -10.16 -16.19 -23.12
C HIS A 142 -11.51 -15.51 -22.82
N GLY A 143 -12.36 -15.37 -23.86
CA GLY A 143 -13.66 -14.69 -23.72
C GLY A 143 -13.58 -13.17 -23.64
N ARG A 144 -12.39 -12.57 -23.81
CA ARG A 144 -12.17 -11.13 -23.83
C ARG A 144 -11.96 -10.60 -25.23
N PRO A 145 -12.55 -9.44 -25.60
CA PRO A 145 -12.28 -8.79 -26.88
C PRO A 145 -10.85 -8.24 -26.91
N SER A 146 -10.27 -8.20 -28.09
CA SER A 146 -8.97 -7.55 -28.32
C SER A 146 -9.06 -6.04 -28.09
N PHE A 147 -7.95 -5.44 -27.69
CA PHE A 147 -7.89 -3.99 -27.44
C PHE A 147 -8.30 -3.20 -28.69
N ARG A 148 -7.84 -3.60 -29.87
CA ARG A 148 -8.26 -3.00 -31.17
C ARG A 148 -9.79 -3.01 -31.35
N ARG A 149 -10.44 -4.13 -31.02
CA ARG A 149 -11.89 -4.27 -31.14
C ARG A 149 -12.62 -3.35 -30.15
N VAL A 150 -12.10 -3.23 -28.93
CA VAL A 150 -12.64 -2.30 -27.92
C VAL A 150 -12.56 -0.87 -28.42
N LEU A 151 -11.39 -0.41 -28.88
CA LEU A 151 -11.19 0.94 -29.42
C LEU A 151 -12.14 1.24 -30.58
N ALA A 152 -12.24 0.34 -31.54
CA ALA A 152 -13.13 0.52 -32.69
C ALA A 152 -14.61 0.61 -32.27
N SER A 153 -15.05 -0.28 -31.36
CA SER A 153 -16.45 -0.31 -30.90
C SER A 153 -16.82 0.95 -30.13
N LEU A 154 -15.95 1.42 -29.24
CA LEU A 154 -16.19 2.60 -28.42
C LEU A 154 -16.07 3.89 -29.24
N GLY A 155 -15.14 3.96 -30.21
CA GLY A 155 -15.06 5.09 -31.13
C GLY A 155 -16.32 5.22 -32.00
N ILE A 156 -16.86 4.10 -32.53
CA ILE A 156 -18.13 4.08 -33.27
C ILE A 156 -19.28 4.51 -32.34
N ALA A 157 -19.35 3.99 -31.12
CA ALA A 157 -20.40 4.35 -30.17
C ALA A 157 -20.37 5.85 -29.85
N TRP A 158 -19.19 6.42 -29.62
CA TRP A 158 -19.03 7.86 -29.39
C TRP A 158 -19.47 8.70 -30.57
N ALA A 159 -19.13 8.31 -31.79
CA ALA A 159 -19.47 9.05 -33.02
C ALA A 159 -20.95 8.92 -33.44
N GLN A 160 -21.56 7.75 -33.25
CA GLN A 160 -22.87 7.42 -33.84
C GLN A 160 -23.99 7.21 -32.82
N ARG A 161 -23.66 6.92 -31.55
CA ARG A 161 -24.63 6.64 -30.46
C ARG A 161 -24.32 7.43 -29.20
N ARG A 162 -24.00 8.72 -29.39
CA ARG A 162 -23.53 9.62 -28.34
C ARG A 162 -24.46 9.67 -27.12
N ASP A 163 -25.78 9.77 -27.38
CA ASP A 163 -26.79 9.88 -26.33
C ASP A 163 -26.81 8.62 -25.44
N GLU A 164 -26.67 7.42 -26.04
CA GLU A 164 -26.57 6.17 -25.28
C GLU A 164 -25.31 6.13 -24.41
N VAL A 165 -24.17 6.59 -24.95
CA VAL A 165 -22.90 6.67 -24.20
C VAL A 165 -23.02 7.62 -23.02
N ILE A 166 -23.64 8.79 -23.21
CA ILE A 166 -23.86 9.77 -22.13
C ILE A 166 -24.80 9.23 -21.05
N VAL A 167 -25.88 8.54 -21.45
CA VAL A 167 -26.80 7.88 -20.52
C VAL A 167 -26.06 6.85 -19.66
N GLN A 168 -25.22 6.03 -20.29
CA GLN A 168 -24.38 5.04 -19.58
C GLN A 168 -23.39 5.72 -18.63
N ALA A 169 -22.66 6.72 -19.10
CA ALA A 169 -21.71 7.50 -18.29
C ALA A 169 -22.39 8.13 -17.06
N ASN A 170 -23.58 8.72 -17.24
CA ASN A 170 -24.33 9.31 -16.16
C ASN A 170 -24.82 8.28 -15.14
N ARG A 171 -25.23 7.09 -15.61
CA ARG A 171 -25.65 6.01 -14.72
C ARG A 171 -24.50 5.51 -13.84
N ILE A 172 -23.34 5.22 -14.44
CA ILE A 172 -22.15 4.76 -13.71
C ILE A 172 -21.65 5.88 -12.81
N GLY A 173 -21.48 7.10 -13.37
CA GLY A 173 -20.93 8.24 -12.66
C GLY A 173 -21.73 8.65 -11.44
N GLY A 174 -23.07 8.61 -11.50
CA GLY A 174 -23.92 8.90 -10.35
C GLY A 174 -23.70 7.93 -9.19
N ILE A 175 -23.56 6.62 -9.47
CA ILE A 175 -23.26 5.63 -8.44
C ILE A 175 -21.84 5.84 -7.86
N VAL A 176 -20.87 6.14 -8.72
CA VAL A 176 -19.47 6.40 -8.32
C VAL A 176 -19.41 7.63 -7.40
N GLU A 177 -20.08 8.71 -7.77
CA GLU A 177 -20.16 9.93 -6.95
C GLU A 177 -20.76 9.62 -5.57
N ASP A 178 -21.90 8.89 -5.53
CA ASP A 178 -22.54 8.48 -4.28
C ASP A 178 -21.60 7.62 -3.40
N VAL A 179 -20.85 6.71 -3.98
CA VAL A 179 -19.89 5.87 -3.24
C VAL A 179 -18.74 6.70 -2.69
N LEU A 180 -18.12 7.55 -3.53
CA LEU A 180 -16.91 8.29 -3.18
C LEU A 180 -17.14 9.49 -2.26
N THR A 181 -18.37 10.04 -2.21
CA THR A 181 -18.69 11.22 -1.39
C THR A 181 -19.63 10.92 -0.23
N ARG A 182 -20.00 9.65 -0.06
CA ARG A 182 -21.02 9.24 0.92
C ARG A 182 -20.70 9.71 2.33
N ILE A 183 -21.67 10.37 2.94
CA ILE A 183 -21.66 10.73 4.36
C ILE A 183 -22.67 9.82 5.07
N VAL A 184 -22.18 9.08 6.06
CA VAL A 184 -23.01 8.22 6.90
C VAL A 184 -23.31 8.97 8.19
N PRO A 185 -24.58 9.02 8.64
CA PRO A 185 -24.93 9.63 9.91
C PRO A 185 -24.17 9.00 11.08
N SER A 186 -23.81 9.82 12.06
CA SER A 186 -23.10 9.37 13.27
C SER A 186 -23.96 8.38 14.06
N VAL A 187 -23.31 7.36 14.58
CA VAL A 187 -23.92 6.32 15.42
C VAL A 187 -23.02 6.03 16.62
N GLU A 188 -23.56 5.36 17.60
CA GLU A 188 -22.77 4.89 18.74
C GLU A 188 -21.80 3.77 18.32
N VAL A 189 -20.55 3.85 18.82
CA VAL A 189 -19.53 2.82 18.60
C VAL A 189 -19.50 1.91 19.82
N PRO A 190 -19.94 0.64 19.71
CA PRO A 190 -19.96 -0.26 20.85
C PRO A 190 -18.55 -0.69 21.26
N ALA A 191 -18.30 -0.86 22.56
CA ALA A 191 -17.02 -1.34 23.09
C ALA A 191 -16.65 -2.73 22.55
N SER A 192 -17.61 -3.53 22.16
CA SER A 192 -17.41 -4.86 21.56
C SER A 192 -16.99 -4.84 20.09
N LEU A 193 -17.01 -3.69 19.41
CA LEU A 193 -16.72 -3.58 17.97
C LEU A 193 -15.38 -4.24 17.58
N PRO A 194 -14.24 -3.95 18.26
CA PRO A 194 -12.96 -4.54 17.86
C PRO A 194 -12.96 -6.07 17.92
N SER A 195 -13.51 -6.64 18.98
CA SER A 195 -13.61 -8.10 19.14
C SER A 195 -14.55 -8.73 18.10
N GLN A 196 -15.69 -8.09 17.82
CA GLN A 196 -16.63 -8.58 16.80
C GLN A 196 -15.99 -8.59 15.39
N VAL A 197 -15.29 -7.52 15.02
CA VAL A 197 -14.61 -7.43 13.71
C VAL A 197 -13.46 -8.43 13.62
N ALA A 198 -12.65 -8.57 14.68
CA ALA A 198 -11.59 -9.56 14.72
C ALA A 198 -12.14 -10.98 14.53
N HIS A 199 -13.23 -11.36 15.22
CA HIS A 199 -13.87 -12.66 15.02
C HIS A 199 -14.47 -12.82 13.61
N ALA A 200 -14.97 -11.75 13.01
CA ALA A 200 -15.45 -11.81 11.62
C ALA A 200 -14.32 -12.10 10.64
N LEU A 201 -13.11 -11.60 10.89
CA LEU A 201 -11.92 -11.89 10.08
C LEU A 201 -11.47 -13.34 10.17
N LEU A 202 -11.67 -14.03 11.31
CA LEU A 202 -11.28 -15.45 11.48
C LEU A 202 -11.98 -16.38 10.47
N ARG A 203 -13.09 -15.97 9.88
CA ARG A 203 -13.76 -16.74 8.81
C ARG A 203 -12.94 -16.85 7.54
N PHE A 204 -11.95 -15.98 7.38
CA PHE A 204 -11.02 -15.96 6.25
C PHE A 204 -9.63 -16.49 6.63
N GLU A 205 -9.42 -16.91 7.90
CA GLU A 205 -8.14 -17.42 8.36
C GLU A 205 -7.77 -18.73 7.68
N ASP A 206 -6.54 -18.82 7.19
CA ASP A 206 -5.91 -20.09 6.84
C ASP A 206 -5.25 -20.67 8.09
N THR A 207 -5.95 -21.58 8.75
CA THR A 207 -5.48 -22.20 9.99
C THR A 207 -4.31 -23.18 9.78
N THR A 208 -4.03 -23.57 8.54
CA THR A 208 -2.93 -24.48 8.18
C THR A 208 -1.63 -23.74 7.90
N ASN A 209 -1.68 -22.72 7.01
CA ASN A 209 -0.49 -22.01 6.56
C ASN A 209 -0.33 -20.63 7.20
N GLY A 210 -1.32 -20.18 7.95
CA GLY A 210 -1.38 -18.83 8.53
C GLY A 210 -1.78 -17.74 7.55
N GLY A 211 -2.22 -16.61 8.08
CA GLY A 211 -2.72 -15.47 7.31
C GLY A 211 -4.18 -15.63 6.87
N PHE A 212 -4.61 -14.83 5.91
CA PHE A 212 -6.01 -14.75 5.50
C PHE A 212 -6.16 -15.04 4.01
N GLY A 213 -7.25 -15.71 3.64
CA GLY A 213 -7.58 -16.06 2.25
C GLY A 213 -6.78 -17.23 1.69
N GLY A 214 -6.97 -17.49 0.40
CA GLY A 214 -6.29 -18.55 -0.37
C GLY A 214 -5.21 -18.00 -1.29
N ALA A 215 -5.20 -18.45 -2.55
CA ALA A 215 -4.30 -17.97 -3.59
C ALA A 215 -5.01 -16.98 -4.54
N PRO A 216 -4.42 -15.85 -4.94
CA PRO A 216 -3.19 -15.28 -4.41
C PRO A 216 -3.33 -14.84 -2.94
N LYS A 217 -2.23 -14.91 -2.17
CA LYS A 217 -2.23 -14.69 -0.73
C LYS A 217 -1.40 -13.47 -0.34
N PHE A 218 -2.06 -12.48 0.27
CA PHE A 218 -1.46 -11.22 0.70
C PHE A 218 -1.19 -11.21 2.21
N PRO A 219 -0.16 -10.48 2.69
CA PRO A 219 0.16 -10.35 4.12
C PRO A 219 -0.96 -9.80 4.99
N GLN A 220 -1.80 -8.91 4.47
CA GLN A 220 -2.92 -8.27 5.16
C GLN A 220 -2.53 -7.57 6.49
N PRO A 221 -1.59 -6.61 6.49
CA PRO A 221 -1.10 -5.99 7.72
C PRO A 221 -2.20 -5.32 8.54
N CYS A 222 -3.19 -4.68 7.88
CA CYS A 222 -4.31 -4.02 8.54
C CYS A 222 -5.17 -5.01 9.34
N TYR A 223 -5.40 -6.21 8.80
CA TYR A 223 -6.13 -7.27 9.51
C TYR A 223 -5.34 -7.78 10.72
N LEU A 224 -4.05 -8.05 10.52
CA LEU A 224 -3.17 -8.55 11.59
C LEU A 224 -3.06 -7.53 12.73
N ARG A 225 -2.99 -6.22 12.41
CA ARG A 225 -2.96 -5.15 13.42
C ARG A 225 -4.22 -5.17 14.28
N LEU A 226 -5.41 -5.30 13.68
CA LEU A 226 -6.67 -5.40 14.44
C LEU A 226 -6.72 -6.67 15.31
N VAL A 227 -6.43 -7.83 14.73
CA VAL A 227 -6.47 -9.10 15.48
C VAL A 227 -5.49 -9.05 16.66
N ARG A 228 -4.29 -8.50 16.48
CA ARG A 228 -3.30 -8.26 17.53
C ARG A 228 -3.82 -7.37 18.66
N GLU A 229 -4.45 -6.23 18.30
CA GLU A 229 -4.99 -5.32 19.32
C GLU A 229 -6.17 -5.97 20.09
N ALA A 230 -7.07 -6.68 19.37
CA ALA A 230 -8.17 -7.40 20.00
C ALA A 230 -7.69 -8.58 20.87
N ALA A 231 -6.56 -9.22 20.51
CA ALA A 231 -5.97 -10.32 21.28
C ALA A 231 -5.50 -9.91 22.68
N ARG A 232 -5.30 -8.59 22.93
CA ARG A 232 -4.94 -8.08 24.28
C ARG A 232 -6.07 -8.30 25.30
N GLU A 233 -7.32 -8.30 24.85
CA GLU A 233 -8.50 -8.53 25.69
C GLU A 233 -9.09 -9.93 25.44
N THR A 234 -8.82 -10.52 24.27
CA THR A 234 -9.30 -11.85 23.86
C THR A 234 -8.10 -12.72 23.46
N PRO A 235 -7.37 -13.33 24.41
CA PRO A 235 -6.12 -14.05 24.15
C PRO A 235 -6.23 -15.21 23.16
N SER A 236 -7.43 -15.76 22.96
CA SER A 236 -7.70 -16.82 21.98
C SER A 236 -7.47 -16.40 20.53
N LEU A 237 -7.39 -15.11 20.23
CA LEU A 237 -7.08 -14.56 18.90
C LEU A 237 -5.57 -14.57 18.59
N GLN A 238 -4.73 -14.64 19.61
CA GLN A 238 -3.28 -14.54 19.46
C GLN A 238 -2.65 -15.59 18.53
N PRO A 239 -3.07 -16.87 18.55
CA PRO A 239 -2.51 -17.87 17.65
C PRO A 239 -2.66 -17.53 16.17
N THR A 240 -3.69 -16.77 15.78
CA THR A 240 -3.89 -16.30 14.40
C THR A 240 -2.76 -15.39 13.94
N VAL A 241 -2.36 -14.43 14.79
CA VAL A 241 -1.25 -13.52 14.49
C VAL A 241 0.07 -14.28 14.41
N THR A 242 0.35 -15.13 15.41
CA THR A 242 1.58 -15.92 15.46
C THR A 242 1.72 -16.83 14.23
N ARG A 243 0.65 -17.56 13.86
CA ARG A 243 0.62 -18.43 12.68
C ARG A 243 0.87 -17.68 11.38
N ALA A 244 0.28 -16.49 11.24
CA ALA A 244 0.46 -15.66 10.05
C ALA A 244 1.92 -15.18 9.93
N LEU A 245 2.51 -14.65 10.99
CA LEU A 245 3.90 -14.19 10.99
C LEU A 245 4.87 -15.35 10.75
N ASP A 246 4.65 -16.50 11.40
CA ASP A 246 5.48 -17.70 11.21
C ASP A 246 5.42 -18.22 9.77
N GLY A 247 4.22 -18.27 9.20
CA GLY A 247 4.02 -18.71 7.82
C GLY A 247 4.79 -17.83 6.83
N MET A 248 4.73 -16.51 7.01
CA MET A 248 5.44 -15.56 6.18
C MET A 248 6.95 -15.60 6.39
N VAL A 249 7.43 -15.62 7.63
CA VAL A 249 8.87 -15.60 7.95
C VAL A 249 9.58 -16.88 7.50
N CYS A 250 8.89 -18.03 7.57
CA CYS A 250 9.45 -19.30 7.12
C CYS A 250 9.22 -19.58 5.62
N GLY A 251 8.37 -18.78 4.96
CA GLY A 251 8.02 -18.95 3.54
C GLY A 251 8.99 -18.26 2.58
N GLY A 252 8.74 -18.47 1.28
CA GLY A 252 9.45 -17.77 0.21
C GLY A 252 8.95 -16.33 0.00
N ILE A 253 7.88 -15.90 0.65
CA ILE A 253 7.46 -14.50 0.66
C ILE A 253 8.52 -13.62 1.34
N LEU A 254 9.24 -14.11 2.35
CA LEU A 254 10.48 -13.52 2.81
C LEU A 254 11.62 -14.02 1.92
N ASP A 255 12.35 -13.12 1.28
CA ASP A 255 13.58 -13.48 0.59
C ASP A 255 14.60 -14.02 1.61
N GLN A 256 14.73 -15.33 1.66
CA GLN A 256 15.58 -16.02 2.65
C GLN A 256 17.07 -15.76 2.44
N VAL A 257 17.48 -15.29 1.26
CA VAL A 257 18.87 -14.98 0.89
C VAL A 257 19.20 -13.53 1.18
N GLY A 258 18.46 -12.58 0.60
CA GLY A 258 18.78 -11.15 0.65
C GLY A 258 17.97 -10.35 1.65
N GLY A 259 16.91 -10.90 2.20
CA GLY A 259 15.96 -10.17 3.06
C GLY A 259 14.92 -9.36 2.30
N GLY A 260 13.99 -8.78 3.05
CA GLY A 260 12.83 -8.08 2.52
C GLY A 260 11.71 -9.02 2.08
N PHE A 261 10.47 -8.60 2.35
CA PHE A 261 9.28 -9.34 1.98
C PHE A 261 8.83 -8.96 0.56
N HIS A 262 8.45 -9.96 -0.22
CA HIS A 262 7.72 -9.79 -1.46
C HIS A 262 6.26 -9.41 -1.16
N ARG A 263 5.59 -8.84 -2.17
CA ARG A 263 4.25 -8.26 -2.00
C ARG A 263 3.17 -9.27 -1.65
N TYR A 264 3.13 -10.42 -2.34
CA TYR A 264 2.18 -11.51 -2.12
C TYR A 264 2.71 -12.83 -2.68
N CYS A 265 2.06 -13.94 -2.33
CA CYS A 265 2.32 -15.25 -2.94
C CYS A 265 1.23 -15.64 -3.93
N VAL A 266 1.63 -16.30 -5.01
CA VAL A 266 0.69 -16.84 -6.01
C VAL A 266 0.04 -18.15 -5.53
N ASP A 267 0.57 -18.75 -4.46
CA ASP A 267 0.04 -19.93 -3.78
C ASP A 267 -0.45 -19.61 -2.36
N ALA A 268 -1.20 -20.54 -1.76
CA ALA A 268 -1.75 -20.40 -0.41
C ALA A 268 -0.73 -20.71 0.70
N THR A 269 0.44 -21.27 0.37
CA THR A 269 1.40 -21.81 1.34
C THR A 269 2.55 -20.88 1.65
N TRP A 270 2.53 -19.64 1.17
CA TRP A 270 3.61 -18.66 1.28
C TRP A 270 4.93 -19.10 0.62
N THR A 271 4.88 -19.95 -0.43
CA THR A 271 6.08 -20.56 -1.02
C THR A 271 6.58 -19.78 -2.22
N VAL A 272 5.71 -19.54 -3.21
CA VAL A 272 6.08 -18.87 -4.45
C VAL A 272 5.54 -17.44 -4.43
N PRO A 273 6.39 -16.41 -4.28
CA PRO A 273 5.95 -15.04 -4.31
C PRO A 273 5.75 -14.55 -5.75
N HIS A 274 4.97 -13.48 -5.89
CA HIS A 274 5.13 -12.52 -6.96
C HIS A 274 6.31 -11.63 -6.56
N PHE A 275 7.41 -11.71 -7.27
CA PHE A 275 8.74 -11.28 -6.82
C PHE A 275 8.93 -9.77 -6.62
N GLU A 276 7.91 -8.97 -6.80
CA GLU A 276 7.87 -7.54 -6.48
C GLU A 276 8.10 -7.29 -4.97
N LYS A 277 8.89 -6.28 -4.62
CA LYS A 277 9.10 -5.86 -3.22
C LYS A 277 8.71 -4.39 -3.06
N MET A 278 7.68 -4.15 -2.25
CA MET A 278 7.17 -2.80 -1.97
C MET A 278 7.68 -2.30 -0.62
N LEU A 279 8.00 -1.02 -0.55
CA LEU A 279 8.48 -0.39 0.69
C LEU A 279 7.44 -0.45 1.81
N TYR A 280 6.16 -0.18 1.48
CA TYR A 280 5.07 -0.14 2.44
C TYR A 280 4.77 -1.49 3.10
N ASP A 281 4.90 -2.61 2.37
CA ASP A 281 4.72 -3.95 2.94
C ASP A 281 5.80 -4.21 3.99
N ASN A 282 7.05 -3.89 3.65
CA ASN A 282 8.19 -4.12 4.52
C ASN A 282 8.17 -3.24 5.77
N GLY A 283 7.74 -1.98 5.66
CA GLY A 283 7.56 -1.09 6.81
C GLY A 283 6.53 -1.62 7.81
N GLN A 284 5.35 -2.03 7.31
CA GLN A 284 4.27 -2.56 8.13
C GLN A 284 4.61 -3.91 8.76
N LEU A 285 5.26 -4.80 8.02
CA LEU A 285 5.66 -6.12 8.54
C LEU A 285 6.76 -6.00 9.59
N LEU A 286 7.69 -5.04 9.46
CA LEU A 286 8.66 -4.73 10.52
C LEU A 286 7.97 -4.29 11.81
N GLU A 287 6.96 -3.42 11.74
CA GLU A 287 6.20 -3.00 12.92
C GLU A 287 5.46 -4.16 13.58
N LEU A 288 4.78 -5.00 12.78
CA LEU A 288 4.07 -6.17 13.29
C LEU A 288 5.02 -7.15 14.01
N LEU A 289 6.13 -7.49 13.38
CA LEU A 289 7.16 -8.37 13.96
C LEU A 289 7.75 -7.77 15.24
N ALA A 290 8.04 -6.47 15.24
CA ALA A 290 8.63 -5.77 16.38
C ALA A 290 7.70 -5.80 17.60
N VAL A 291 6.43 -5.41 17.42
CA VAL A 291 5.46 -5.34 18.52
C VAL A 291 5.17 -6.74 19.08
N GLU A 292 5.07 -7.76 18.22
CA GLU A 292 4.88 -9.13 18.67
C GLU A 292 6.13 -9.70 19.37
N SER A 293 7.35 -9.36 18.91
CA SER A 293 8.61 -9.79 19.56
C SER A 293 8.77 -9.24 20.98
N VAL A 294 8.24 -8.05 21.27
CA VAL A 294 8.24 -7.50 22.64
C VAL A 294 7.33 -8.32 23.55
N ARG A 295 6.22 -8.82 23.03
CA ARG A 295 5.25 -9.64 23.78
C ARG A 295 5.72 -11.08 23.96
N ALA A 296 6.25 -11.69 22.91
CA ALA A 296 6.73 -13.07 22.86
C ALA A 296 8.01 -13.12 22.01
N PRO A 297 9.19 -13.00 22.63
CA PRO A 297 10.46 -13.03 21.91
C PRO A 297 10.61 -14.30 21.07
N ASP A 298 10.92 -14.13 19.78
CA ASP A 298 11.12 -15.20 18.83
C ASP A 298 12.33 -14.90 17.92
N GLU A 299 13.26 -15.86 17.85
CA GLU A 299 14.48 -15.70 17.05
C GLU A 299 14.17 -15.57 15.55
N ARG A 300 13.14 -16.25 15.05
CA ARG A 300 12.70 -16.18 13.66
C ARG A 300 12.30 -14.77 13.26
N TRP A 301 11.52 -14.12 14.11
CA TRP A 301 11.07 -12.75 13.90
C TRP A 301 12.22 -11.75 14.02
N SER A 302 13.11 -11.97 15.00
CA SER A 302 14.31 -11.15 15.16
C SER A 302 15.25 -11.25 13.96
N ALA A 303 15.45 -12.45 13.41
CA ALA A 303 16.23 -12.66 12.20
C ALA A 303 15.59 -12.03 10.96
N ALA A 304 14.26 -12.16 10.81
CA ALA A 304 13.52 -11.53 9.72
C ALA A 304 13.64 -10.00 9.75
N MET A 305 13.49 -9.38 10.93
CA MET A 305 13.65 -7.93 11.09
C MET A 305 15.06 -7.46 10.72
N ARG A 306 16.11 -8.14 11.19
CA ARG A 306 17.51 -7.80 10.85
C ARG A 306 17.78 -7.93 9.35
N ARG A 307 17.32 -9.02 8.71
CA ARG A 307 17.50 -9.24 7.26
C ARG A 307 16.74 -8.23 6.43
N THR A 308 15.50 -7.89 6.81
CA THR A 308 14.70 -6.87 6.13
C THR A 308 15.35 -5.49 6.26
N ALA A 309 15.84 -5.12 7.44
CA ALA A 309 16.54 -3.86 7.64
C ALA A 309 17.85 -3.79 6.82
N ALA A 310 18.62 -4.87 6.75
CA ALA A 310 19.82 -4.95 5.92
C ALA A 310 19.51 -4.83 4.41
N TRP A 311 18.40 -5.43 3.96
CA TRP A 311 17.93 -5.28 2.59
C TRP A 311 17.53 -3.83 2.28
N ILE A 312 16.80 -3.15 3.18
CA ILE A 312 16.43 -1.74 3.02
C ILE A 312 17.66 -0.87 2.85
N GLU A 313 18.68 -1.07 3.67
CA GLU A 313 19.92 -0.29 3.58
C GLU A 313 20.66 -0.54 2.27
N ARG A 314 20.75 -1.79 1.83
CA ARG A 314 21.49 -2.20 0.63
C ARG A 314 20.78 -1.83 -0.67
N GLU A 315 19.45 -2.03 -0.75
CA GLU A 315 18.74 -1.99 -2.03
C GLU A 315 17.72 -0.86 -2.14
N MET A 316 17.21 -0.33 -1.01
CA MET A 316 16.12 0.64 -1.05
C MET A 316 16.54 2.08 -0.77
N THR A 317 17.79 2.32 -0.41
CA THR A 317 18.25 3.69 -0.11
C THR A 317 18.29 4.54 -1.38
N ALA A 318 17.61 5.69 -1.35
CA ALA A 318 17.63 6.73 -2.37
C ALA A 318 18.73 7.76 -2.10
N ASP A 319 19.10 8.52 -3.13
CA ASP A 319 19.94 9.70 -2.96
C ASP A 319 19.25 10.70 -2.00
N GLY A 320 20.00 11.17 -1.00
CA GLY A 320 19.47 12.05 0.04
C GLY A 320 18.88 11.32 1.26
N GLY A 321 19.04 9.99 1.35
CA GLY A 321 18.85 9.21 2.59
C GLY A 321 17.46 8.68 2.87
N ALA A 322 16.42 9.07 2.11
CA ALA A 322 15.10 8.43 2.14
C ALA A 322 15.14 7.07 1.41
N CYS A 323 13.99 6.39 1.31
CA CYS A 323 13.91 5.10 0.61
C CYS A 323 13.03 5.17 -0.64
N ILE A 324 13.44 4.45 -1.69
CA ILE A 324 12.71 4.30 -2.96
C ILE A 324 11.46 3.44 -2.77
N ALA A 325 10.53 3.52 -3.74
CA ALA A 325 9.22 2.91 -3.64
C ALA A 325 9.23 1.38 -3.72
N ALA A 326 9.90 0.81 -4.73
CA ALA A 326 9.76 -0.62 -5.02
C ALA A 326 10.92 -1.19 -5.85
N LEU A 327 10.99 -2.53 -5.85
CA LEU A 327 11.76 -3.33 -6.80
C LEU A 327 10.80 -4.14 -7.66
N ASP A 328 11.07 -4.18 -8.97
CA ASP A 328 10.26 -4.91 -9.95
C ASP A 328 10.32 -6.43 -9.72
N ALA A 329 9.27 -7.12 -10.11
CA ALA A 329 9.23 -8.58 -10.13
C ALA A 329 10.05 -9.18 -11.29
N GLU A 330 10.27 -8.40 -12.36
CA GLU A 330 10.79 -8.87 -13.64
C GLU A 330 12.26 -8.47 -13.86
N VAL A 331 13.04 -9.39 -14.40
CA VAL A 331 14.38 -9.15 -14.95
C VAL A 331 14.43 -9.79 -16.34
N ASP A 332 14.79 -9.01 -17.37
CA ASP A 332 14.90 -9.47 -18.76
C ASP A 332 13.64 -10.22 -19.26
N GLY A 333 12.45 -9.71 -18.93
CA GLY A 333 11.17 -10.28 -19.33
C GLY A 333 10.75 -11.54 -18.54
N ARG A 334 11.49 -11.90 -17.49
CA ARG A 334 11.24 -13.10 -16.68
C ARG A 334 11.00 -12.76 -15.22
N GLU A 335 9.87 -13.21 -14.70
CA GLU A 335 9.49 -13.01 -13.31
C GLU A 335 10.41 -13.80 -12.37
N GLY A 336 10.95 -13.15 -11.36
CA GLY A 336 11.75 -13.75 -10.31
C GLY A 336 13.17 -14.18 -10.70
N LEU A 337 13.63 -13.92 -11.93
CA LEU A 337 14.92 -14.44 -12.44
C LEU A 337 16.11 -14.18 -11.52
N ASN A 338 16.15 -13.02 -10.87
CA ASN A 338 17.21 -12.66 -9.93
C ASN A 338 17.17 -13.52 -8.64
N TYR A 339 15.99 -13.87 -8.16
CA TYR A 339 15.76 -14.55 -6.87
C TYR A 339 15.79 -16.08 -6.95
N LEU A 340 15.58 -16.64 -8.14
CA LEU A 340 15.46 -18.06 -8.38
C LEU A 340 16.80 -18.77 -8.52
N TRP A 341 16.84 -20.02 -8.10
CA TRP A 341 18.03 -20.87 -8.17
C TRP A 341 17.71 -22.21 -8.83
N THR A 342 18.54 -22.68 -9.75
CA THR A 342 18.54 -24.13 -9.99
C THR A 342 19.33 -24.84 -8.89
N PRO A 343 19.04 -26.12 -8.60
CA PRO A 343 19.86 -26.86 -7.63
C PRO A 343 21.36 -26.82 -7.93
N GLU A 344 21.73 -26.90 -9.20
CA GLU A 344 23.13 -26.83 -9.65
C GLU A 344 23.75 -25.47 -9.35
N GLN A 345 23.07 -24.38 -9.67
CA GLN A 345 23.54 -23.01 -9.35
C GLN A 345 23.74 -22.80 -7.85
N ALA A 346 22.83 -23.34 -7.02
CA ALA A 346 22.95 -23.26 -5.58
C ALA A 346 24.14 -24.06 -5.05
N LEU A 347 24.35 -25.27 -5.57
CA LEU A 347 25.49 -26.13 -5.22
C LEU A 347 26.82 -25.48 -5.60
N ASP A 348 26.92 -24.90 -6.79
CA ASP A 348 28.12 -24.20 -7.27
C ASP A 348 28.42 -22.97 -6.41
N ALA A 349 27.40 -22.17 -6.08
CA ALA A 349 27.56 -21.01 -5.20
C ALA A 349 28.06 -21.38 -3.80
N LEU A 350 27.65 -22.55 -3.27
CA LEU A 350 27.99 -23.04 -1.95
C LEU A 350 29.26 -23.93 -1.96
N ALA A 351 29.86 -24.22 -3.12
CA ALA A 351 31.07 -25.08 -3.24
C ALA A 351 32.26 -24.67 -2.33
N PRO A 352 32.50 -23.37 -2.06
CA PRO A 352 33.59 -22.95 -1.14
C PRO A 352 33.35 -23.27 0.34
N LEU A 353 32.12 -23.62 0.75
CA LEU A 353 31.82 -24.02 2.14
C LEU A 353 32.29 -25.46 2.39
N ASP A 354 32.59 -25.78 3.66
CA ASP A 354 32.81 -27.17 4.03
C ASP A 354 31.56 -28.04 3.81
N ALA A 355 31.75 -29.35 3.70
CA ALA A 355 30.67 -30.25 3.32
C ALA A 355 29.51 -30.27 4.30
N ALA A 356 29.77 -30.11 5.61
CA ALA A 356 28.70 -30.11 6.64
C ALA A 356 27.89 -28.83 6.59
N ALA A 357 28.53 -27.65 6.52
CA ALA A 357 27.87 -26.36 6.40
C ALA A 357 27.03 -26.27 5.11
N ARG A 358 27.57 -26.76 4.00
CA ARG A 358 26.86 -26.82 2.71
C ARG A 358 25.62 -27.72 2.80
N GLN A 359 25.73 -28.91 3.38
CA GLN A 359 24.61 -29.84 3.52
C GLN A 359 23.51 -29.25 4.42
N GLU A 360 23.88 -28.65 5.54
CA GLU A 360 22.95 -27.96 6.44
C GLU A 360 22.19 -26.83 5.73
N ALA A 361 22.88 -26.03 4.92
CA ALA A 361 22.26 -24.95 4.16
C ALA A 361 21.27 -25.47 3.10
N ILE A 362 21.67 -26.51 2.34
CA ILE A 362 20.80 -27.14 1.33
C ILE A 362 19.51 -27.64 1.97
N GLU A 363 19.61 -28.38 3.07
CA GLU A 363 18.46 -28.93 3.77
C GLU A 363 17.57 -27.84 4.37
N SER A 364 18.18 -26.80 4.98
CA SER A 364 17.45 -25.74 5.69
C SER A 364 16.74 -24.79 4.74
N LEU A 365 17.31 -24.51 3.58
CA LEU A 365 16.76 -23.60 2.56
C LEU A 365 16.00 -24.34 1.45
N GLY A 366 16.02 -25.69 1.45
CA GLY A 366 15.34 -26.51 0.45
C GLY A 366 15.93 -26.41 -0.95
N LEU A 367 17.25 -26.13 -1.07
CA LEU A 367 17.90 -25.79 -2.34
C LEU A 367 18.00 -26.93 -3.34
N ASP A 368 17.79 -28.16 -2.90
CA ASP A 368 17.80 -29.40 -3.70
C ASP A 368 16.41 -29.78 -4.24
N ARG A 369 15.35 -29.03 -3.86
CA ARG A 369 13.94 -29.35 -4.15
C ARG A 369 13.26 -28.26 -4.94
N PRO A 370 13.27 -28.33 -6.30
CA PRO A 370 12.57 -27.37 -7.13
C PRO A 370 11.09 -27.28 -6.76
N ASN A 371 10.61 -26.04 -6.55
CA ASN A 371 9.26 -25.72 -6.13
C ASN A 371 8.58 -24.67 -7.03
N PHE A 372 9.28 -24.22 -8.08
CA PHE A 372 8.77 -23.26 -9.05
C PHE A 372 9.06 -23.71 -10.48
N ARG A 373 8.09 -23.51 -11.38
CA ARG A 373 8.22 -23.56 -12.83
C ARG A 373 7.64 -22.29 -13.41
N ASP A 374 8.41 -21.64 -14.28
CA ASP A 374 7.97 -20.43 -14.95
C ASP A 374 6.78 -20.76 -15.89
N PRO A 375 5.58 -20.21 -15.64
CA PRO A 375 4.40 -20.53 -16.45
C PRO A 375 4.45 -19.93 -17.86
N HIS A 376 5.31 -18.94 -18.07
CA HIS A 376 5.45 -18.21 -19.35
C HIS A 376 6.63 -18.69 -20.19
N HIS A 377 7.55 -19.49 -19.61
CA HIS A 377 8.76 -20.01 -20.24
C HIS A 377 8.86 -21.52 -20.01
N ALA A 378 8.08 -22.30 -20.76
CA ALA A 378 7.97 -23.75 -20.58
C ALA A 378 9.30 -24.51 -20.70
N ASP A 379 10.27 -23.97 -21.45
CA ASP A 379 11.61 -24.56 -21.65
C ASP A 379 12.58 -24.21 -20.51
N ALA A 380 12.22 -23.33 -19.58
CA ALA A 380 13.05 -23.00 -18.44
C ALA A 380 13.14 -24.19 -17.46
N PRO A 381 14.33 -24.46 -16.88
CA PRO A 381 14.47 -25.52 -15.91
C PRO A 381 13.65 -25.22 -14.66
N PRO A 382 13.21 -26.26 -13.92
CA PRO A 382 12.60 -26.08 -12.61
C PRO A 382 13.59 -25.40 -11.65
N THR A 383 13.08 -24.46 -10.86
CA THR A 383 13.90 -23.65 -9.95
C THR A 383 13.39 -23.74 -8.50
N VAL A 384 14.20 -23.25 -7.59
CA VAL A 384 13.92 -23.19 -6.16
C VAL A 384 13.67 -21.74 -5.76
N VAL A 385 12.58 -21.51 -5.07
CA VAL A 385 12.38 -20.37 -4.17
C VAL A 385 12.80 -20.85 -2.78
N PRO A 386 13.86 -20.30 -2.18
CA PRO A 386 14.32 -20.75 -0.87
C PRO A 386 13.26 -20.51 0.23
N THR A 387 13.06 -21.50 1.10
CA THR A 387 12.18 -21.41 2.27
C THR A 387 12.88 -22.01 3.48
N ARG A 388 12.49 -21.62 4.71
CA ARG A 388 13.05 -22.19 5.96
C ARG A 388 12.01 -23.02 6.71
N ARG A 389 11.69 -24.19 6.19
CA ARG A 389 10.69 -25.11 6.78
C ARG A 389 11.26 -26.52 6.96
N PRO A 390 11.54 -26.97 8.20
CA PRO A 390 11.42 -26.25 9.48
C PRO A 390 12.46 -25.14 9.61
N TRP A 391 12.18 -24.12 10.45
CA TRP A 391 13.13 -23.07 10.76
C TRP A 391 14.38 -23.65 11.47
N ARG A 392 15.54 -23.28 10.98
CA ARG A 392 16.84 -23.52 11.62
C ARG A 392 17.68 -22.25 11.54
N SER A 393 18.51 -22.01 12.55
CA SER A 393 19.45 -20.90 12.62
C SER A 393 20.82 -21.43 13.02
N SER A 394 21.82 -21.09 12.24
CA SER A 394 23.23 -21.38 12.54
C SER A 394 24.14 -20.46 11.75
N ALA A 395 25.38 -20.29 12.20
CA ALA A 395 26.40 -19.54 11.46
C ALA A 395 26.66 -20.14 10.06
N ALA A 396 26.47 -21.44 9.88
CA ALA A 396 26.60 -22.11 8.58
C ALA A 396 25.51 -21.65 7.60
N ILE A 397 24.25 -21.58 8.06
CA ILE A 397 23.12 -21.10 7.24
C ILE A 397 23.29 -19.62 6.90
N ASP A 398 23.70 -18.79 7.86
CA ASP A 398 23.92 -17.38 7.62
C ASP A 398 25.07 -17.14 6.63
N GLY A 399 26.19 -17.83 6.79
CA GLY A 399 27.29 -17.78 5.84
C GLY A 399 26.93 -18.30 4.45
N ALA A 400 26.04 -19.30 4.35
CA ALA A 400 25.49 -19.75 3.08
C ALA A 400 24.61 -18.69 2.41
N CYS A 401 23.74 -18.03 3.18
CA CYS A 401 22.92 -16.92 2.65
C CYS A 401 23.80 -15.77 2.14
N ASP A 402 24.84 -15.38 2.89
CA ASP A 402 25.77 -14.33 2.47
C ASP A 402 26.49 -14.72 1.17
N ARG A 403 26.85 -15.99 1.04
CA ARG A 403 27.50 -16.51 -0.18
C ARG A 403 26.55 -16.51 -1.38
N LEU A 404 25.32 -16.98 -1.18
CA LEU A 404 24.28 -16.94 -2.21
C LEU A 404 23.97 -15.49 -2.62
N LEU A 405 23.88 -14.57 -1.65
CA LEU A 405 23.67 -13.16 -1.91
C LEU A 405 24.79 -12.58 -2.78
N ALA A 406 26.04 -12.83 -2.44
CA ALA A 406 27.19 -12.35 -3.22
C ALA A 406 27.18 -12.86 -4.67
N VAL A 407 26.76 -14.12 -4.90
CA VAL A 407 26.60 -14.66 -6.26
C VAL A 407 25.41 -14.03 -6.98
N ARG A 408 24.31 -13.78 -6.27
CA ARG A 408 23.11 -13.13 -6.82
C ARG A 408 23.38 -11.68 -7.21
N ASP A 409 24.13 -10.94 -6.41
CA ASP A 409 24.46 -9.53 -6.67
C ASP A 409 25.32 -9.32 -7.93
N ALA A 410 25.94 -10.39 -8.44
CA ALA A 410 26.61 -10.38 -9.74
C ALA A 410 25.67 -10.62 -10.94
N ARG A 411 24.40 -10.97 -10.70
CA ARG A 411 23.37 -11.12 -11.74
C ARG A 411 22.72 -9.78 -12.06
N PRO A 412 22.08 -9.62 -13.24
CA PRO A 412 21.19 -8.49 -13.47
C PRO A 412 20.13 -8.39 -12.36
N GLY A 413 20.02 -7.21 -11.78
CA GLY A 413 19.03 -6.93 -10.73
C GLY A 413 17.68 -6.48 -11.31
N PRO A 414 16.61 -6.51 -10.50
CA PRO A 414 15.31 -5.97 -10.87
C PRO A 414 15.37 -4.45 -11.07
N ARG A 415 14.47 -3.92 -11.90
CA ARG A 415 14.32 -2.46 -12.03
C ARG A 415 13.91 -1.86 -10.70
N ARG A 416 14.40 -0.65 -10.44
CA ARG A 416 14.12 0.11 -9.21
C ARG A 416 13.13 1.22 -9.54
N ASP A 417 12.03 1.28 -8.83
CA ASP A 417 11.19 2.47 -8.83
C ASP A 417 11.78 3.49 -7.86
N THR A 418 12.45 4.47 -8.42
CA THR A 418 13.27 5.44 -7.67
C THR A 418 12.46 6.60 -7.05
N LYS A 419 11.13 6.60 -7.20
CA LYS A 419 10.28 7.56 -6.48
C LYS A 419 10.42 7.37 -4.97
N VAL A 420 10.47 8.47 -4.26
CA VAL A 420 10.34 8.51 -2.80
C VAL A 420 8.92 8.91 -2.49
N ILE A 421 8.14 8.02 -1.90
CA ILE A 421 6.72 8.25 -1.55
C ILE A 421 6.62 8.57 -0.07
N LEU A 422 5.96 9.68 0.26
CA LEU A 422 5.86 10.22 1.61
C LEU A 422 5.21 9.21 2.58
N GLU A 423 4.02 8.69 2.23
CA GLU A 423 3.27 7.69 2.98
C GLU A 423 4.11 6.45 3.31
N TRP A 424 4.78 5.89 2.28
CA TRP A 424 5.51 4.62 2.42
C TRP A 424 6.77 4.76 3.25
N ASN A 425 7.44 5.90 3.15
CA ASN A 425 8.56 6.23 4.03
C ASN A 425 8.10 6.49 5.46
N GLY A 426 6.91 7.07 5.68
CA GLY A 426 6.30 7.21 7.00
C GLY A 426 6.06 5.85 7.67
N LEU A 427 5.48 4.89 6.95
CA LEU A 427 5.28 3.51 7.42
C LEU A 427 6.62 2.79 7.69
N LEU A 428 7.64 3.05 6.85
CA LEU A 428 8.98 2.48 7.07
C LEU A 428 9.65 3.06 8.32
N VAL A 429 9.52 4.36 8.55
CA VAL A 429 10.04 5.02 9.78
C VAL A 429 9.42 4.37 11.02
N GLU A 430 8.09 4.14 11.01
CA GLU A 430 7.39 3.40 12.08
C GLU A 430 8.00 2.01 12.28
N GLY A 431 8.15 1.24 11.18
CA GLY A 431 8.66 -0.13 11.24
C GLY A 431 10.09 -0.24 11.73
N LEU A 432 10.99 0.61 11.23
CA LEU A 432 12.41 0.61 11.64
C LEU A 432 12.60 1.08 13.07
N ALA A 433 11.87 2.13 13.51
CA ALA A 433 11.95 2.60 14.89
C ALA A 433 11.43 1.54 15.87
N ALA A 434 10.31 0.87 15.54
CA ALA A 434 9.78 -0.23 16.34
C ALA A 434 10.73 -1.44 16.38
N ALA A 435 11.32 -1.81 15.24
CA ALA A 435 12.29 -2.89 15.17
C ALA A 435 13.56 -2.58 15.97
N GLY A 436 14.05 -1.34 15.90
CA GLY A 436 15.18 -0.89 16.69
C GLY A 436 14.94 -1.03 18.20
N LEU A 437 13.76 -0.62 18.67
CA LEU A 437 13.34 -0.80 20.07
C LEU A 437 13.27 -2.29 20.46
N ALA A 438 12.61 -3.11 19.64
CA ALA A 438 12.40 -4.53 19.94
C ALA A 438 13.72 -5.33 19.97
N LEU A 439 14.68 -4.97 19.10
CA LEU A 439 15.98 -5.63 18.98
C LEU A 439 17.07 -5.03 19.88
N GLY A 440 16.80 -3.86 20.52
CA GLY A 440 17.83 -3.09 21.21
C GLY A 440 18.94 -2.60 20.26
N ASP A 441 18.59 -2.27 19.02
CA ASP A 441 19.53 -1.85 17.97
C ASP A 441 19.35 -0.36 17.62
N ASP A 442 20.16 0.48 18.24
CA ASP A 442 20.18 1.93 18.02
C ASP A 442 20.48 2.34 16.56
N ARG A 443 21.12 1.47 15.77
CA ARG A 443 21.41 1.77 14.36
C ARG A 443 20.12 1.86 13.56
N LEU A 444 19.13 1.00 13.85
CA LEU A 444 17.84 1.02 13.18
C LEU A 444 17.03 2.27 13.56
N VAL A 445 17.08 2.67 14.82
CA VAL A 445 16.44 3.92 15.29
C VAL A 445 17.09 5.13 14.63
N LYS A 446 18.42 5.19 14.54
CA LYS A 446 19.14 6.25 13.82
C LYS A 446 18.82 6.26 12.33
N ARG A 447 18.69 5.09 11.71
CA ARG A 447 18.30 4.99 10.29
C ARG A 447 16.89 5.54 10.07
N ALA A 448 15.93 5.18 10.93
CA ALA A 448 14.57 5.71 10.91
C ALA A 448 14.57 7.25 11.05
N ALA A 449 15.35 7.78 11.98
CA ALA A 449 15.50 9.23 12.17
C ALA A 449 16.11 9.91 10.93
N GLY A 450 17.13 9.31 10.31
CA GLY A 450 17.73 9.83 9.07
C GLY A 450 16.73 9.87 7.90
N ILE A 451 15.90 8.84 7.74
CA ILE A 451 14.81 8.81 6.75
C ILE A 451 13.79 9.93 7.05
N ALA A 452 13.37 10.06 8.32
CA ALA A 452 12.41 11.08 8.73
C ALA A 452 12.92 12.51 8.45
N GLU A 453 14.21 12.79 8.70
CA GLU A 453 14.82 14.09 8.35
C GLU A 453 14.87 14.31 6.83
N ALA A 454 15.25 13.29 6.06
CA ALA A 454 15.31 13.38 4.59
C ALA A 454 13.92 13.66 3.97
N ILE A 455 12.87 13.05 4.53
CA ILE A 455 11.48 13.29 4.14
C ILE A 455 11.03 14.69 4.58
N TRP A 456 11.27 15.06 5.85
CA TRP A 456 10.87 16.36 6.37
C TRP A 456 11.44 17.52 5.58
N GLY A 457 12.71 17.45 5.22
CA GLY A 457 13.38 18.48 4.41
C GLY A 457 13.12 18.39 2.90
N GLY A 458 12.73 17.20 2.39
CA GLY A 458 12.67 16.94 0.95
C GLY A 458 11.29 16.95 0.31
N HIS A 459 10.19 16.88 1.11
CA HIS A 459 8.82 16.78 0.59
C HIS A 459 7.96 18.03 0.86
N GLN A 460 8.58 19.13 1.30
CA GLN A 460 7.90 20.41 1.52
C GLN A 460 8.42 21.48 0.57
N ARG A 461 7.49 22.31 0.08
CA ARG A 461 7.80 23.57 -0.63
C ARG A 461 6.71 24.59 -0.33
N ASP A 462 7.11 25.78 0.12
CA ASP A 462 6.22 26.91 0.41
C ASP A 462 5.05 26.55 1.37
N GLY A 463 5.33 25.66 2.36
CA GLY A 463 4.35 25.18 3.33
C GLY A 463 3.42 24.05 2.84
N ALA A 464 3.52 23.67 1.58
CA ALA A 464 2.77 22.54 1.02
C ALA A 464 3.59 21.23 1.08
N TRP A 465 2.92 20.14 1.39
CA TRP A 465 3.47 18.80 1.34
C TRP A 465 3.21 18.15 -0.03
N HIS A 466 4.19 17.40 -0.51
CA HIS A 466 4.13 16.66 -1.77
C HIS A 466 4.19 15.16 -1.52
N ARG A 467 3.37 14.40 -2.27
CA ARG A 467 3.28 12.95 -2.16
C ARG A 467 4.55 12.24 -2.57
N THR A 468 5.10 12.62 -3.72
CA THR A 468 6.28 11.96 -4.29
C THR A 468 7.42 12.93 -4.53
N ARG A 469 8.64 12.39 -4.59
CA ARG A 469 9.85 13.08 -5.02
C ARG A 469 10.71 12.13 -5.85
N THR A 470 11.18 12.58 -7.01
CA THR A 470 12.16 11.86 -7.83
C THR A 470 13.38 12.76 -8.04
N GLY A 471 14.52 12.35 -7.50
CA GLY A 471 15.68 13.24 -7.39
C GLY A 471 15.35 14.48 -6.56
N THR A 472 15.39 15.66 -7.18
CA THR A 472 15.03 16.95 -6.58
C THR A 472 13.64 17.46 -6.99
N VAL A 473 12.95 16.76 -7.88
CA VAL A 473 11.65 17.17 -8.42
C VAL A 473 10.53 16.63 -7.54
N LEU A 474 9.69 17.54 -7.06
CA LEU A 474 8.48 17.22 -6.31
C LEU A 474 7.34 16.85 -7.25
N GLY A 475 6.63 15.80 -6.91
CA GLY A 475 5.43 15.35 -7.60
C GLY A 475 4.15 16.03 -7.11
N PRO A 476 2.98 15.41 -7.27
CA PRO A 476 1.69 15.98 -6.88
C PRO A 476 1.59 16.33 -5.38
N PRO A 477 0.61 17.16 -5.00
CA PRO A 477 0.31 17.43 -3.59
C PRO A 477 0.07 16.13 -2.79
N ALA A 478 0.46 16.17 -1.51
CA ALA A 478 0.24 15.05 -0.60
C ALA A 478 -1.26 14.78 -0.37
N THR A 479 -1.56 13.54 -0.02
CA THR A 479 -2.87 13.09 0.45
C THR A 479 -2.94 13.10 1.98
N LEU A 480 -4.13 12.86 2.54
CA LEU A 480 -4.28 12.66 3.98
C LEU A 480 -3.43 11.49 4.49
N ALA A 481 -3.36 10.38 3.73
CA ALA A 481 -2.59 9.19 4.11
C ALA A 481 -1.09 9.51 4.22
N ASP A 482 -0.54 10.29 3.30
CA ASP A 482 0.86 10.70 3.30
C ASP A 482 1.25 11.38 4.61
N VAL A 483 0.48 12.36 5.02
CA VAL A 483 0.75 13.17 6.21
C VAL A 483 0.50 12.39 7.49
N ALA A 484 -0.57 11.59 7.53
CA ALA A 484 -0.93 10.79 8.69
C ALA A 484 0.09 9.67 8.95
N CYS A 485 0.51 8.93 7.91
CA CYS A 485 1.50 7.86 8.06
C CYS A 485 2.89 8.39 8.46
N LEU A 486 3.32 9.57 7.93
CA LEU A 486 4.51 10.22 8.45
C LEU A 486 4.37 10.57 9.93
N GLY A 487 3.22 11.11 10.34
CA GLY A 487 2.93 11.41 11.74
C GLY A 487 3.03 10.20 12.65
N LEU A 488 2.55 9.02 12.22
CA LEU A 488 2.69 7.75 12.95
C LEU A 488 4.15 7.34 13.11
N GLY A 489 4.95 7.46 12.04
CA GLY A 489 6.38 7.19 12.09
C GLY A 489 7.12 8.12 13.07
N LEU A 490 6.80 9.42 13.06
CA LEU A 490 7.42 10.40 13.95
C LEU A 490 7.03 10.18 15.42
N GLU A 491 5.78 9.81 15.72
CA GLU A 491 5.36 9.46 17.06
C GLU A 491 6.13 8.23 17.57
N THR A 492 6.32 7.23 16.71
CA THR A 492 7.10 6.04 17.06
C THR A 492 8.58 6.37 17.27
N LEU A 493 9.17 7.27 16.50
CA LEU A 493 10.51 7.80 16.72
C LEU A 493 10.64 8.53 18.05
N TRP A 494 9.67 9.37 18.41
CA TRP A 494 9.65 10.00 19.73
C TRP A 494 9.69 8.95 20.86
N ARG A 495 8.87 7.91 20.75
CA ARG A 495 8.87 6.80 21.74
C ARG A 495 10.20 6.06 21.78
N ALA A 496 10.89 5.94 20.65
CA ALA A 496 12.16 5.24 20.54
C ALA A 496 13.34 6.08 21.07
N THR A 497 13.29 7.40 20.94
CA THR A 497 14.42 8.28 21.22
C THR A 497 14.24 9.15 22.45
N GLY A 498 13.01 9.42 22.86
CA GLY A 498 12.66 10.45 23.86
C GLY A 498 12.88 11.88 23.35
N ASP A 499 13.23 12.09 22.08
CA ASP A 499 13.48 13.41 21.52
C ASP A 499 12.15 14.10 21.17
N GLU A 500 11.84 15.16 21.90
CA GLU A 500 10.59 15.91 21.82
C GLU A 500 10.34 16.56 20.45
N GLN A 501 11.37 16.74 19.63
CA GLN A 501 11.20 17.28 18.29
C GLN A 501 10.28 16.41 17.42
N TRP A 502 10.37 15.09 17.58
CA TRP A 502 9.56 14.14 16.79
C TRP A 502 8.08 14.22 17.17
N LEU A 503 7.78 14.31 18.46
CA LEU A 503 6.41 14.52 18.93
C LEU A 503 5.86 15.88 18.45
N ALA A 504 6.63 16.95 18.55
CA ALA A 504 6.23 18.28 18.09
C ALA A 504 5.93 18.28 16.57
N ARG A 505 6.75 17.62 15.77
CA ARG A 505 6.51 17.46 14.32
C ARG A 505 5.26 16.62 14.03
N ALA A 506 5.02 15.53 14.77
CA ALA A 506 3.80 14.72 14.63
C ALA A 506 2.53 15.53 14.95
N VAL A 507 2.55 16.35 16.01
CA VAL A 507 1.48 17.29 16.34
C VAL A 507 1.26 18.32 15.23
N THR A 508 2.35 18.86 14.67
CA THR A 508 2.29 19.81 13.54
C THR A 508 1.62 19.19 12.32
N LEU A 509 1.95 17.91 11.99
CA LEU A 509 1.33 17.20 10.87
C LEU A 509 -0.17 16.96 11.10
N GLU A 510 -0.56 16.57 12.30
CA GLU A 510 -1.97 16.36 12.65
C GLU A 510 -2.76 17.67 12.53
N HIS A 511 -2.20 18.77 13.02
CA HIS A 511 -2.82 20.09 12.88
C HIS A 511 -2.93 20.53 11.41
N HIS A 512 -1.87 20.31 10.62
CA HIS A 512 -1.90 20.54 9.18
C HIS A 512 -2.96 19.69 8.48
N ALA A 513 -3.06 18.40 8.84
CA ALA A 513 -4.08 17.51 8.31
C ALA A 513 -5.50 18.01 8.63
N ARG A 514 -5.76 18.44 9.86
CA ARG A 514 -7.07 19.04 10.23
C ARG A 514 -7.40 20.27 9.40
N THR A 515 -6.43 21.09 9.10
CA THR A 515 -6.63 22.33 8.34
C THR A 515 -6.92 22.07 6.87
N CYS A 516 -6.24 21.10 6.26
CA CYS A 516 -6.29 20.88 4.80
C CYS A 516 -7.35 19.85 4.36
N TRP A 517 -7.56 18.80 5.16
CA TRP A 517 -8.38 17.65 4.77
C TRP A 517 -9.61 17.41 5.67
N SER A 518 -9.85 18.24 6.70
CA SER A 518 -11.02 18.06 7.57
C SER A 518 -12.02 19.20 7.46
N GLU A 519 -13.29 18.83 7.45
CA GLU A 519 -14.44 19.73 7.56
C GLU A 519 -15.39 19.21 8.65
N GLU A 520 -15.58 19.95 9.73
CA GLU A 520 -16.42 19.57 10.86
C GLU A 520 -16.11 18.17 11.44
N GLY A 521 -14.83 17.76 11.42
CA GLY A 521 -14.39 16.44 11.89
C GLY A 521 -14.52 15.32 10.87
N ARG A 522 -15.08 15.58 9.68
CA ARG A 522 -15.09 14.67 8.54
C ARG A 522 -13.83 14.84 7.72
N TRP A 523 -13.38 13.75 7.14
CA TRP A 523 -12.09 13.71 6.46
C TRP A 523 -12.22 13.42 4.96
N TRP A 524 -11.39 14.10 4.17
CA TRP A 524 -11.24 13.91 2.74
C TRP A 524 -9.89 13.24 2.45
N ALA A 525 -9.84 12.37 1.46
CA ALA A 525 -8.59 11.70 1.09
C ALA A 525 -7.61 12.65 0.39
N SER A 526 -8.12 13.55 -0.46
CA SER A 526 -7.32 14.51 -1.25
C SER A 526 -7.72 15.96 -0.96
N LEU A 527 -6.89 16.88 -1.44
CA LEU A 527 -7.19 18.32 -1.39
C LEU A 527 -8.33 18.71 -2.35
N GLY A 528 -8.56 17.91 -3.41
CA GLY A 528 -9.40 18.27 -4.55
C GLY A 528 -8.66 19.15 -5.56
N GLY A 529 -9.32 19.48 -6.68
CA GLY A 529 -8.70 20.30 -7.73
C GLY A 529 -7.76 19.53 -8.66
N ASP A 530 -7.83 18.21 -8.65
CA ASP A 530 -7.02 17.28 -9.45
C ASP A 530 -7.71 16.87 -10.78
N GLY A 531 -8.69 17.68 -11.24
CA GLY A 531 -9.43 17.43 -12.48
C GLY A 531 -10.55 16.38 -12.34
N LEU A 532 -10.75 15.82 -11.16
CA LEU A 532 -11.83 14.87 -10.87
C LEU A 532 -13.18 15.57 -10.67
N PRO A 533 -14.30 14.90 -10.99
CA PRO A 533 -15.63 15.48 -10.82
C PRO A 533 -16.07 15.62 -9.36
N VAL A 534 -15.40 14.90 -8.44
CA VAL A 534 -15.71 14.90 -7.01
C VAL A 534 -14.44 14.90 -6.16
N ARG A 535 -14.51 15.49 -4.98
CA ARG A 535 -13.50 15.33 -3.93
C ARG A 535 -13.74 14.00 -3.21
N ILE A 536 -12.70 13.16 -3.16
CA ILE A 536 -12.84 11.78 -2.68
C ILE A 536 -12.71 11.70 -1.17
N ARG A 537 -13.55 10.87 -0.59
CA ARG A 537 -13.45 10.36 0.79
C ARG A 537 -13.04 8.89 0.70
N SER A 538 -11.76 8.58 0.83
CA SER A 538 -11.30 7.19 0.88
C SER A 538 -11.55 6.60 2.27
N HIS A 539 -12.23 5.46 2.29
CA HIS A 539 -12.63 4.80 3.53
C HIS A 539 -12.41 3.29 3.47
N HIS A 540 -11.34 2.85 2.83
CA HIS A 540 -11.03 1.44 2.73
C HIS A 540 -9.55 1.17 2.99
N ASP A 541 -9.25 0.36 4.00
CA ASP A 541 -7.91 -0.15 4.27
C ASP A 541 -7.61 -1.28 3.28
N GLY A 542 -6.52 -1.14 2.54
CA GLY A 542 -6.05 -2.12 1.58
C GLY A 542 -4.71 -2.71 2.00
N ALA A 543 -3.74 -2.69 1.08
CA ALA A 543 -2.35 -3.03 1.39
C ALA A 543 -1.71 -2.03 2.36
N VAL A 544 -2.23 -0.80 2.40
CA VAL A 544 -1.88 0.28 3.33
C VAL A 544 -3.15 0.78 4.01
N PRO A 545 -3.05 1.47 5.17
CA PRO A 545 -4.20 2.10 5.80
C PRO A 545 -4.77 3.21 4.93
N SER A 546 -6.09 3.39 4.96
CA SER A 546 -6.72 4.60 4.42
C SER A 546 -6.28 5.85 5.20
N GLY A 547 -6.36 7.02 4.57
CA GLY A 547 -6.05 8.28 5.24
C GLY A 547 -6.89 8.48 6.50
N LEU A 548 -8.18 8.07 6.49
CA LEU A 548 -9.05 8.11 7.66
C LEU A 548 -8.54 7.20 8.78
N SER A 549 -8.18 5.97 8.48
CA SER A 549 -7.66 5.03 9.48
C SER A 549 -6.33 5.50 10.08
N ALA A 550 -5.43 6.01 9.25
CA ALA A 550 -4.14 6.51 9.69
C ALA A 550 -4.26 7.76 10.58
N ILE A 551 -5.16 8.70 10.23
CA ILE A 551 -5.34 9.93 11.04
C ILE A 551 -6.02 9.61 12.37
N ILE A 552 -6.96 8.67 12.43
CA ILE A 552 -7.57 8.22 13.70
C ILE A 552 -6.49 7.61 14.61
N ASP A 553 -5.61 6.73 14.07
CA ASP A 553 -4.53 6.13 14.87
C ASP A 553 -3.54 7.19 15.33
N LEU A 554 -3.18 8.15 14.47
CA LEU A 554 -2.32 9.28 14.87
C LEU A 554 -2.96 10.10 15.99
N GLN A 555 -4.23 10.47 15.89
CA GLN A 555 -4.94 11.22 16.94
C GLN A 555 -5.04 10.45 18.25
N VAL A 556 -5.28 9.14 18.22
CA VAL A 556 -5.25 8.27 19.41
C VAL A 556 -3.86 8.30 20.06
N ARG A 557 -2.80 8.12 19.29
CA ARG A 557 -1.42 8.12 19.79
C ARG A 557 -1.03 9.49 20.38
N LEU A 558 -1.37 10.58 19.68
CA LEU A 558 -1.10 11.93 20.17
C LEU A 558 -1.91 12.25 21.45
N ALA A 559 -3.18 11.87 21.53
CA ALA A 559 -3.97 12.04 22.74
C ALA A 559 -3.37 11.28 23.94
N LEU A 560 -2.79 10.09 23.72
CA LEU A 560 -2.06 9.34 24.75
C LEU A 560 -0.73 10.01 25.11
N ALA A 561 0.05 10.41 24.12
CA ALA A 561 1.38 11.01 24.32
C ALA A 561 1.33 12.38 25.01
N THR A 562 0.24 13.13 24.82
CA THR A 562 0.09 14.49 25.33
C THR A 562 -0.92 14.58 26.49
N ARG A 563 -1.43 13.46 27.00
CA ARG A 563 -2.50 13.41 28.04
C ARG A 563 -2.26 14.38 29.19
N ASP A 564 -1.05 14.41 29.74
CA ASP A 564 -0.65 15.19 30.89
C ASP A 564 0.24 16.39 30.52
N ARG A 565 0.20 16.84 29.26
CA ARG A 565 1.05 17.90 28.70
C ARG A 565 0.22 19.08 28.21
N PRO A 566 0.82 20.28 28.04
CA PRO A 566 0.18 21.35 27.28
C PRO A 566 -0.24 20.85 25.87
N GLY A 567 -1.44 21.19 25.45
CA GLY A 567 -2.01 20.71 24.16
C GLY A 567 -2.75 19.37 24.21
N GLY A 568 -2.67 18.61 25.33
CA GLY A 568 -3.35 17.32 25.44
C GLY A 568 -4.88 17.43 25.35
N ARG A 569 -5.45 18.56 25.78
CA ARG A 569 -6.88 18.84 25.60
C ARG A 569 -7.25 18.99 24.13
N ASP A 570 -6.46 19.70 23.32
CA ASP A 570 -6.70 19.88 21.89
C ASP A 570 -6.65 18.54 21.13
N ALA A 571 -5.64 17.69 21.42
CA ALA A 571 -5.53 16.37 20.82
C ALA A 571 -6.74 15.47 21.14
N LEU A 572 -7.21 15.49 22.39
CA LEU A 572 -8.38 14.73 22.82
C LEU A 572 -9.68 15.25 22.19
N GLU A 573 -9.86 16.56 22.09
CA GLU A 573 -11.02 17.18 21.43
C GLU A 573 -11.02 16.93 19.92
N ALA A 574 -9.83 16.91 19.27
CA ALA A 574 -9.69 16.57 17.86
C ALA A 574 -10.14 15.13 17.59
N LEU A 575 -9.66 14.18 18.41
CA LEU A 575 -10.07 12.78 18.34
C LEU A 575 -11.58 12.62 18.55
N ALA A 576 -12.14 13.31 19.56
CA ALA A 576 -13.58 13.27 19.84
C ALA A 576 -14.42 13.73 18.64
N ARG A 577 -14.05 14.86 18.03
CA ARG A 577 -14.73 15.37 16.83
C ARG A 577 -14.65 14.40 15.66
N THR A 578 -13.47 13.81 15.43
CA THR A 578 -13.28 12.81 14.35
C THR A 578 -14.16 11.59 14.58
N ILE A 579 -14.15 11.01 15.78
CA ILE A 579 -14.96 9.82 16.08
C ILE A 579 -16.44 10.14 15.99
N GLN A 580 -16.88 11.29 16.50
CA GLN A 580 -18.28 11.73 16.36
C GLN A 580 -18.71 11.82 14.88
N ALA A 581 -17.89 12.43 14.03
CA ALA A 581 -18.22 12.63 12.64
C ALA A 581 -18.14 11.36 11.79
N GLU A 582 -17.21 10.44 12.09
CA GLU A 582 -16.91 9.27 11.27
C GLU A 582 -17.40 7.94 11.86
N SER A 583 -18.04 7.95 13.05
CA SER A 583 -18.56 6.72 13.66
C SER A 583 -19.52 5.94 12.74
N GLY A 584 -20.38 6.65 12.01
CA GLY A 584 -21.28 6.02 11.04
C GLY A 584 -20.52 5.36 9.88
N THR A 585 -19.48 6.01 9.36
CA THR A 585 -18.60 5.46 8.32
C THR A 585 -17.91 4.19 8.80
N ILE A 586 -17.34 4.21 10.01
CA ILE A 586 -16.67 3.04 10.62
C ILE A 586 -17.67 1.90 10.82
N MET A 587 -18.84 2.17 11.35
CA MET A 587 -19.86 1.17 11.63
C MET A 587 -20.50 0.59 10.36
N ALA A 588 -20.57 1.35 9.26
CA ALA A 588 -21.08 0.88 7.98
C ALA A 588 -20.13 -0.12 7.28
N ASN A 589 -18.81 0.01 7.47
CA ASN A 589 -17.81 -0.87 6.87
C ASN A 589 -16.63 -1.14 7.82
N PRO A 590 -16.85 -1.78 8.97
CA PRO A 590 -15.78 -1.95 9.97
C PRO A 590 -14.70 -2.95 9.54
N VAL A 591 -15.02 -3.89 8.64
CA VAL A 591 -14.02 -4.81 8.04
C VAL A 591 -13.15 -4.11 7.00
N GLY A 592 -13.67 -3.09 6.33
CA GLY A 592 -12.91 -2.25 5.41
C GLY A 592 -12.10 -1.14 6.11
N LEU A 593 -12.21 -0.98 7.43
CA LEU A 593 -11.53 0.04 8.24
C LEU A 593 -10.86 -0.57 9.48
N THR A 594 -10.23 -1.73 9.28
CA THR A 594 -9.64 -2.52 10.38
C THR A 594 -8.54 -1.78 11.14
N TRP A 595 -7.78 -0.91 10.47
CA TRP A 595 -6.76 -0.11 11.15
C TRP A 595 -7.40 0.95 12.06
N ALA A 596 -8.48 1.63 11.62
CA ALA A 596 -9.23 2.54 12.48
C ALA A 596 -9.84 1.79 13.68
N VAL A 597 -10.41 0.60 13.45
CA VAL A 597 -10.98 -0.23 14.53
C VAL A 597 -9.88 -0.67 15.51
N ALA A 598 -8.65 -0.96 15.05
CA ALA A 598 -7.50 -1.24 15.91
C ALA A 598 -7.12 -0.03 16.76
N ALA A 599 -7.12 1.17 16.19
CA ALA A 599 -6.87 2.41 16.92
C ALA A 599 -7.95 2.67 17.98
N LEU A 600 -9.23 2.43 17.67
CA LEU A 600 -10.32 2.52 18.63
C LEU A 600 -10.18 1.49 19.76
N ALA A 601 -9.76 0.25 19.45
CA ALA A 601 -9.47 -0.76 20.48
C ALA A 601 -8.41 -0.26 21.47
N ARG A 602 -7.36 0.36 20.98
CA ARG A 602 -6.31 0.99 21.81
C ARG A 602 -6.89 2.12 22.65
N ALA A 603 -7.65 3.02 22.03
CA ALA A 603 -8.27 4.16 22.73
C ALA A 603 -9.21 3.73 23.86
N MET A 604 -10.00 2.67 23.65
CA MET A 604 -10.89 2.09 24.66
C MET A 604 -10.08 1.46 25.81
N ARG A 605 -9.10 0.63 25.49
CA ARG A 605 -8.25 -0.03 26.49
C ARG A 605 -7.49 0.98 27.38
N GLU A 606 -6.99 2.06 26.77
CA GLU A 606 -6.24 3.11 27.48
C GLU A 606 -7.15 4.16 28.14
N GLY A 607 -8.48 3.96 28.10
CA GLY A 607 -9.46 4.81 28.77
C GLY A 607 -9.62 6.20 28.15
N LEU A 608 -9.28 6.39 26.87
CA LEU A 608 -9.61 7.60 26.12
C LEU A 608 -11.07 7.62 25.67
N LEU A 609 -11.63 6.43 25.39
CA LEU A 609 -13.02 6.24 24.97
C LEU A 609 -13.75 5.37 25.98
N LEU A 610 -14.91 5.81 26.41
CA LEU A 610 -15.88 4.96 27.08
C LEU A 610 -16.94 4.58 26.02
N GLY A 611 -16.95 3.32 25.63
CA GLY A 611 -18.12 2.76 24.96
C GLY A 611 -19.30 2.73 25.96
N SER A 612 -20.55 2.86 25.48
CA SER A 612 -21.72 2.69 26.32
C SER A 612 -21.77 1.26 26.86
N MET A 613 -21.16 1.05 28.01
CA MET A 613 -21.37 -0.16 28.80
C MET A 613 -22.57 0.07 29.71
N GLY A 614 -23.63 -0.68 29.47
CA GLY A 614 -24.58 -0.92 30.52
C GLY A 614 -23.84 -1.41 31.77
N SER A 615 -23.85 -0.55 32.78
CA SER A 615 -23.51 -0.76 34.20
C SER A 615 -22.71 -2.01 34.54
N ARG A 616 -21.37 -1.95 34.47
CA ARG A 616 -20.39 -2.59 35.36
C ARG A 616 -19.04 -1.94 35.17
N ALA A 617 -18.86 -0.76 35.74
CA ALA A 617 -17.54 -0.19 35.98
C ALA A 617 -16.89 -0.98 37.09
N THR A 618 -15.87 -1.76 36.79
CA THR A 618 -14.88 -2.12 37.82
C THR A 618 -13.96 -0.91 37.96
N GLU A 619 -14.23 -0.11 39.01
CA GLU A 619 -13.38 1.01 39.41
C GLU A 619 -11.98 0.47 39.71
N ARG A 620 -10.99 0.82 38.89
CA ARG A 620 -9.62 0.92 39.33
C ARG A 620 -9.42 2.37 39.76
N PRO A 621 -9.08 2.64 41.01
CA PRO A 621 -8.80 4.00 41.44
C PRO A 621 -7.50 4.47 40.77
N MET A 622 -7.60 5.40 39.85
CA MET A 622 -6.47 6.18 39.36
C MET A 622 -6.42 7.49 40.17
N SER A 623 -5.31 7.71 40.85
CA SER A 623 -5.02 8.97 41.51
C SER A 623 -4.68 10.04 40.47
N GLY A 624 -5.57 10.98 40.27
CA GLY A 624 -5.40 12.13 39.36
C GLY A 624 -6.60 12.30 38.44
N ALA A 625 -7.09 13.53 38.27
CA ALA A 625 -8.21 13.84 37.40
C ALA A 625 -7.89 13.39 35.94
N SER A 626 -8.54 12.34 35.47
CA SER A 626 -8.34 11.79 34.15
C SER A 626 -9.36 12.39 33.17
N ARG A 627 -8.89 12.78 31.98
CA ARG A 627 -9.72 13.26 30.87
C ARG A 627 -10.12 12.08 30.00
N ARG A 628 -11.38 12.01 29.58
CA ARG A 628 -11.90 10.94 28.74
C ARG A 628 -12.96 11.44 27.78
N ILE A 629 -13.10 10.76 26.64
CA ILE A 629 -14.17 11.01 25.68
C ILE A 629 -15.33 10.08 26.02
N VAL A 630 -16.52 10.66 26.19
CA VAL A 630 -17.78 9.92 26.34
C VAL A 630 -18.57 10.13 25.07
N CYS A 631 -18.85 9.04 24.34
CA CYS A 631 -19.66 9.06 23.14
C CYS A 631 -21.03 8.45 23.45
N THR A 632 -22.10 9.20 23.18
CA THR A 632 -23.49 8.78 23.28
C THR A 632 -24.17 8.87 21.92
N ALA A 633 -25.38 8.37 21.79
CA ALA A 633 -26.17 8.48 20.55
C ALA A 633 -26.42 9.95 20.12
N THR A 634 -26.22 10.93 21.01
CA THR A 634 -26.40 12.36 20.75
C THR A 634 -25.09 13.12 20.53
N GLY A 635 -23.93 12.50 20.71
CA GLY A 635 -22.61 13.12 20.45
C GLY A 635 -21.51 12.61 21.38
N CYS A 636 -20.26 12.99 21.04
CA CYS A 636 -19.08 12.75 21.88
C CYS A 636 -18.68 14.04 22.63
N SER A 637 -18.40 13.92 23.92
CA SER A 637 -17.92 15.01 24.78
C SER A 637 -16.67 14.61 25.55
N VAL A 638 -15.85 15.59 25.94
CA VAL A 638 -14.72 15.37 26.84
C VAL A 638 -15.19 15.61 28.26
N GLU A 639 -15.18 14.57 29.08
CA GLU A 639 -15.50 14.66 30.51
C GLU A 639 -14.22 14.59 31.36
N TRP A 640 -14.29 15.25 32.51
CA TRP A 640 -13.27 15.23 33.54
C TRP A 640 -13.73 14.25 34.61
N ALA A 641 -12.97 13.23 34.89
CA ALA A 641 -13.22 12.29 35.99
C ALA A 641 -12.36 12.62 37.22
#